data_34b1bd7adb33b7b25ee5763c098f4c59
#
_entry.id   34b1bd7adb33b7b25ee5763c098f4c59
#
_cell.length_a   1.000
_cell.length_b   1.000
_cell.length_c   1.000
_cell.angle_alpha   90.00
_cell.angle_beta   90.00
_cell.angle_gamma   90.00
#
_symmetry.space_group_name_H-M   'P 1'
#
loop_
_entity.id
_entity.type
_entity.pdbx_description
1 polymer ?
#
loop_
_entity_poly.entity_id
_entity_poly.type
_entity_poly.pdbx_seq_one_letter_code
_entity_poly.pdbx_strand_id
1 'polypeptide(L)'
;MLNQQISQIIAAELTVQPQQILAAIQLLDDGNTIPFIARYRKEATGGLDDAQLRHFETRLIYLRELEDRRQTILKSIEEQGKLTDELRDKIHATQSKTELEDLYLPYKPKRRTKGQIAIEAGLEPLANLLWNEPKNDPEKAAAEFINVEKGVTDTKVALDGARYILMERFAEDAGLLAKVRDYLAKNAVIVSKVIEGKETEGAKFQDYFDHQELLKNVPSHRALAMFRGRNEGILQLSLNADPDAEEGSRQSYCEEIIRDYLDVRFTGQPADKWREQVIAWTWKIKVSLHLETELMASLREKAEEEAIDVFARNLTALLMAAPAGAKSTMGLDPGLRTGVKVAVVDNTGKLLDTATIYPHTGREAEAQVAIFSLIRKYNVELIAIGNGTASRETERFAKEVIKEIKENKPQTVVVSEAGASVYSASEFAANEFPNLDVSLRGAVSIARRLQDPLAELVKIEPKAIGVGQYQHDVNQTQLARKLDAVVEDCVNAVGVDLNTASAPLLARVAGMTKTLAQNIVEYRDENGRFESRSELKKVPRLGPKAFEQCAGFMRIAEGKNPLDASGVHPEAYPVVEKILQATAQSIQDLMGNASVVRQLDAKQFIDEQFGLPTVQDIFKELEKPGRDPRGEFKTAVFAEGVEEITDLKPGMILEGTVTNVTNFGAFVDIGVHQDGLVHISSLSDKFVEDPHQVVKTGDIVKVKVLEVDVPRKRIALTMRLDESAAKNDGKFDRTLSARPRANTQREERSSRGNNAMGNAFADALKNWKK
;
A
#
# COMPACT_ATOMS: atom_id res chain seq x y z
N MET A 1 -30.44 1.13 13.98
CA MET A 1 -29.75 0.16 14.87
C MET A 1 -28.36 -0.18 14.32
N LEU A 2 -28.20 -0.73 13.12
CA LEU A 2 -26.90 -1.13 12.57
C LEU A 2 -25.87 0.02 12.51
N ASN A 3 -26.23 1.15 11.93
CA ASN A 3 -25.31 2.30 11.83
C ASN A 3 -24.88 2.84 13.21
N GLN A 4 -25.71 2.70 14.25
CA GLN A 4 -25.33 3.06 15.61
C GLN A 4 -24.29 2.10 16.20
N GLN A 5 -24.43 0.79 15.99
CA GLN A 5 -23.44 -0.19 16.43
C GLN A 5 -22.11 0.01 15.70
N ILE A 6 -22.16 0.15 14.38
CA ILE A 6 -20.98 0.42 13.55
C ILE A 6 -20.29 1.71 14.01
N SER A 7 -21.06 2.77 14.29
CA SER A 7 -20.47 4.05 14.74
C SER A 7 -19.75 3.95 16.08
N GLN A 8 -20.24 3.13 17.00
CA GLN A 8 -19.56 2.88 18.28
C GLN A 8 -18.23 2.16 18.10
N ILE A 9 -18.19 1.15 17.24
CA ILE A 9 -16.98 0.36 16.96
C ILE A 9 -15.90 1.26 16.35
N ILE A 10 -16.24 1.95 15.24
CA ILE A 10 -15.28 2.81 14.54
C ILE A 10 -14.83 3.99 15.40
N ALA A 11 -15.75 4.57 16.19
CA ALA A 11 -15.42 5.67 17.10
C ALA A 11 -14.41 5.24 18.17
N ALA A 12 -14.54 4.02 18.70
CA ALA A 12 -13.57 3.47 19.65
C ALA A 12 -12.20 3.26 18.99
N GLU A 13 -12.15 2.74 17.75
CA GLU A 13 -10.91 2.55 16.98
C GLU A 13 -10.19 3.88 16.70
N LEU A 14 -10.93 4.93 16.34
CA LEU A 14 -10.40 6.25 16.00
C LEU A 14 -10.25 7.20 17.22
N THR A 15 -10.69 6.78 18.39
CA THR A 15 -10.69 7.60 19.61
C THR A 15 -11.48 8.91 19.43
N VAL A 16 -12.65 8.82 18.81
CA VAL A 16 -13.56 9.95 18.55
C VAL A 16 -14.96 9.66 19.09
N GLN A 17 -15.87 10.63 18.98
CA GLN A 17 -17.26 10.44 19.44
C GLN A 17 -18.10 9.66 18.41
N PRO A 18 -19.00 8.75 18.83
CA PRO A 18 -19.88 8.02 17.93
C PRO A 18 -20.72 8.89 17.00
N GLN A 19 -21.13 10.09 17.46
CA GLN A 19 -21.90 11.04 16.68
C GLN A 19 -21.12 11.56 15.47
N GLN A 20 -19.79 11.72 15.58
CA GLN A 20 -18.93 12.14 14.46
C GLN A 20 -18.93 11.08 13.35
N ILE A 21 -18.83 9.82 13.74
CA ILE A 21 -18.88 8.68 12.79
C ILE A 21 -20.27 8.54 12.19
N LEU A 22 -21.32 8.70 12.99
CA LEU A 22 -22.70 8.61 12.48
C LEU A 22 -22.98 9.70 11.43
N ALA A 23 -22.51 10.92 11.67
CA ALA A 23 -22.60 12.01 10.70
C ALA A 23 -21.79 11.71 9.42
N ALA A 24 -20.59 11.12 9.56
CA ALA A 24 -19.78 10.71 8.42
C ALA A 24 -20.46 9.59 7.60
N ILE A 25 -21.11 8.60 8.27
CA ILE A 25 -21.90 7.57 7.60
C ILE A 25 -23.02 8.21 6.78
N GLN A 26 -23.78 9.13 7.38
CA GLN A 26 -24.89 9.80 6.70
C GLN A 26 -24.41 10.56 5.47
N LEU A 27 -23.35 11.35 5.62
CA LEU A 27 -22.77 12.13 4.50
C LEU A 27 -22.29 11.23 3.36
N LEU A 28 -21.65 10.09 3.68
CA LEU A 28 -21.17 9.16 2.67
C LEU A 28 -22.35 8.45 1.96
N ASP A 29 -23.37 8.05 2.71
CA ASP A 29 -24.60 7.42 2.16
C ASP A 29 -25.40 8.41 1.30
N ASP A 30 -25.34 9.70 1.59
CA ASP A 30 -25.89 10.78 0.77
C ASP A 30 -25.05 11.06 -0.51
N GLY A 31 -23.98 10.29 -0.73
CA GLY A 31 -23.15 10.36 -1.94
C GLY A 31 -22.09 11.47 -1.92
N ASN A 32 -21.72 11.96 -0.73
CA ASN A 32 -20.57 12.85 -0.62
C ASN A 32 -19.25 12.06 -0.70
N THR A 33 -18.24 12.66 -1.29
CA THR A 33 -16.90 12.08 -1.40
C THR A 33 -16.07 12.35 -0.16
N ILE A 34 -15.09 11.50 0.13
CA ILE A 34 -14.19 11.68 1.29
C ILE A 34 -13.47 13.03 1.26
N PRO A 35 -12.85 13.49 0.15
CA PRO A 35 -12.21 14.81 0.12
C PRO A 35 -13.17 15.97 0.41
N PHE A 36 -14.41 15.88 -0.08
CA PHE A 36 -15.43 16.90 0.19
C PHE A 36 -15.84 16.92 1.66
N ILE A 37 -16.07 15.76 2.26
CA ILE A 37 -16.40 15.66 3.69
C ILE A 37 -15.28 16.24 4.55
N ALA A 38 -14.03 15.84 4.28
CA ALA A 38 -12.86 16.28 5.03
C ALA A 38 -12.67 17.80 4.99
N ARG A 39 -12.93 18.43 3.84
CA ARG A 39 -12.69 19.84 3.64
C ARG A 39 -13.87 20.74 3.97
N TYR A 40 -15.08 20.34 3.56
CA TYR A 40 -16.26 21.23 3.57
C TYR A 40 -17.40 20.79 4.50
N ARG A 41 -17.21 19.71 5.28
CA ARG A 41 -18.22 19.21 6.26
C ARG A 41 -17.62 18.95 7.64
N LYS A 42 -16.63 19.76 8.02
CA LYS A 42 -15.91 19.64 9.30
C LYS A 42 -16.81 19.79 10.51
N GLU A 43 -17.79 20.69 10.48
CA GLU A 43 -18.74 20.89 11.55
C GLU A 43 -19.56 19.63 11.82
N ALA A 44 -20.04 18.99 10.78
CA ALA A 44 -20.86 17.77 10.89
C ALA A 44 -20.05 16.59 11.45
N THR A 45 -18.77 16.46 11.06
CA THR A 45 -17.90 15.36 11.48
C THR A 45 -17.04 15.68 12.71
N GLY A 46 -17.16 16.89 13.26
CA GLY A 46 -16.32 17.32 14.38
C GLY A 46 -14.83 17.39 14.03
N GLY A 47 -14.50 17.65 12.75
CA GLY A 47 -13.14 17.87 12.29
C GLY A 47 -12.35 16.60 11.97
N LEU A 48 -12.98 15.49 11.60
CA LEU A 48 -12.29 14.31 11.10
C LEU A 48 -11.43 14.67 9.88
N ASP A 49 -10.15 14.29 9.93
CA ASP A 49 -9.20 14.51 8.85
C ASP A 49 -9.30 13.45 7.74
N ASP A 50 -8.55 13.65 6.63
CA ASP A 50 -8.54 12.75 5.48
C ASP A 50 -8.14 11.32 5.87
N ALA A 51 -7.12 11.16 6.72
CA ALA A 51 -6.64 9.85 7.14
C ALA A 51 -7.67 9.11 7.99
N GLN A 52 -8.31 9.81 8.94
CA GLN A 52 -9.38 9.27 9.76
C GLN A 52 -10.60 8.88 8.92
N LEU A 53 -10.98 9.70 7.93
CA LEU A 53 -12.09 9.41 7.03
C LEU A 53 -11.79 8.25 6.07
N ARG A 54 -10.57 8.08 5.59
CA ARG A 54 -10.18 6.90 4.80
C ARG A 54 -10.17 5.62 5.62
N HIS A 55 -9.69 5.69 6.87
CA HIS A 55 -9.80 4.56 7.80
C HIS A 55 -11.29 4.23 8.07
N PHE A 56 -12.09 5.24 8.39
CA PHE A 56 -13.54 5.10 8.57
C PHE A 56 -14.21 4.43 7.36
N GLU A 57 -13.93 4.87 6.12
CA GLU A 57 -14.49 4.30 4.90
C GLU A 57 -14.16 2.81 4.77
N THR A 58 -12.90 2.43 4.99
CA THR A 58 -12.45 1.05 4.94
C THR A 58 -13.15 0.18 5.99
N ARG A 59 -13.24 0.68 7.23
CA ARG A 59 -13.89 -0.03 8.33
C ARG A 59 -15.40 -0.14 8.15
N LEU A 60 -16.04 0.89 7.64
CA LEU A 60 -17.47 0.89 7.34
C LEU A 60 -17.81 -0.20 6.32
N ILE A 61 -17.04 -0.30 5.23
CA ILE A 61 -17.21 -1.36 4.22
C ILE A 61 -17.06 -2.73 4.87
N TYR A 62 -15.97 -2.95 5.63
CA TYR A 62 -15.75 -4.23 6.32
C TYR A 62 -16.87 -4.61 7.26
N LEU A 63 -17.34 -3.68 8.10
CA LEU A 63 -18.38 -3.98 9.09
C LEU A 63 -19.76 -4.20 8.44
N ARG A 64 -20.05 -3.54 7.33
CA ARG A 64 -21.26 -3.81 6.53
C ARG A 64 -21.20 -5.18 5.87
N GLU A 65 -20.07 -5.56 5.27
CA GLU A 65 -19.86 -6.90 4.70
C GLU A 65 -19.94 -8.00 5.79
N LEU A 66 -19.40 -7.73 6.98
CA LEU A 66 -19.51 -8.64 8.12
C LEU A 66 -20.96 -8.85 8.54
N GLU A 67 -21.76 -7.77 8.58
CA GLU A 67 -23.18 -7.86 8.92
C GLU A 67 -23.98 -8.60 7.85
N ASP A 68 -23.76 -8.34 6.58
CA ASP A 68 -24.40 -9.07 5.49
C ASP A 68 -24.07 -10.57 5.55
N ARG A 69 -22.81 -10.88 5.88
CA ARG A 69 -22.39 -12.27 6.10
C ARG A 69 -23.09 -12.89 7.32
N ARG A 70 -23.20 -12.14 8.42
CA ARG A 70 -23.90 -12.56 9.64
C ARG A 70 -25.36 -12.92 9.36
N GLN A 71 -26.07 -12.06 8.64
CA GLN A 71 -27.47 -12.32 8.25
C GLN A 71 -27.60 -13.55 7.36
N THR A 72 -26.66 -13.74 6.42
CA THR A 72 -26.63 -14.94 5.58
C THR A 72 -26.44 -16.21 6.40
N ILE A 73 -25.56 -16.19 7.38
CA ILE A 73 -25.28 -17.33 8.28
C ILE A 73 -26.48 -17.62 9.17
N LEU A 74 -27.05 -16.61 9.81
CA LEU A 74 -28.24 -16.76 10.66
C LEU A 74 -29.38 -17.40 9.88
N LYS A 75 -29.66 -16.90 8.68
CA LYS A 75 -30.69 -17.48 7.80
C LYS A 75 -30.41 -18.93 7.44
N SER A 76 -29.16 -19.26 7.08
CA SER A 76 -28.74 -20.62 6.74
C SER A 76 -28.92 -21.61 7.91
N ILE A 77 -28.63 -21.19 9.15
CA ILE A 77 -28.76 -22.03 10.35
C ILE A 77 -30.24 -22.16 10.71
N GLU A 78 -31.03 -21.10 10.57
CA GLU A 78 -32.47 -21.10 10.84
C GLU A 78 -33.23 -22.02 9.87
N GLU A 79 -32.92 -21.99 8.57
CA GLU A 79 -33.45 -22.90 7.54
C GLU A 79 -33.17 -24.38 7.85
N GLN A 80 -32.07 -24.66 8.58
CA GLN A 80 -31.75 -26.00 9.06
C GLN A 80 -32.50 -26.39 10.36
N GLY A 81 -33.25 -25.45 10.95
CA GLY A 81 -33.93 -25.65 12.24
C GLY A 81 -32.97 -25.82 13.44
N LYS A 82 -31.75 -25.33 13.35
CA LYS A 82 -30.67 -25.50 14.35
C LYS A 82 -30.30 -24.21 15.08
N LEU A 83 -30.95 -23.10 14.79
CA LEU A 83 -30.65 -21.81 15.41
C LEU A 83 -31.26 -21.73 16.80
N THR A 84 -30.44 -21.80 17.85
CA THR A 84 -30.84 -21.58 19.23
C THR A 84 -30.63 -20.11 19.61
N ASP A 85 -31.31 -19.63 20.66
CA ASP A 85 -31.12 -18.25 21.13
C ASP A 85 -29.68 -17.99 21.60
N GLU A 86 -29.07 -18.97 22.30
CA GLU A 86 -27.64 -18.86 22.71
C GLU A 86 -26.73 -18.73 21.51
N LEU A 87 -26.91 -19.50 20.45
CA LEU A 87 -26.07 -19.42 19.24
C LEU A 87 -26.31 -18.10 18.51
N ARG A 88 -27.55 -17.63 18.45
CA ARG A 88 -27.90 -16.32 17.87
C ARG A 88 -27.17 -15.21 18.60
N ASP A 89 -27.18 -15.21 19.93
CA ASP A 89 -26.48 -14.21 20.74
C ASP A 89 -24.95 -14.25 20.54
N LYS A 90 -24.35 -15.44 20.49
CA LYS A 90 -22.92 -15.62 20.17
C LYS A 90 -22.57 -15.06 18.79
N ILE A 91 -23.37 -15.36 17.77
CA ILE A 91 -23.17 -14.85 16.40
C ILE A 91 -23.28 -13.32 16.35
N HIS A 92 -24.25 -12.74 17.08
CA HIS A 92 -24.38 -11.27 17.16
C HIS A 92 -23.22 -10.59 17.91
N ALA A 93 -22.63 -11.26 18.89
CA ALA A 93 -21.52 -10.72 19.68
C ALA A 93 -20.19 -10.69 18.95
N THR A 94 -20.00 -11.48 17.89
CA THR A 94 -18.72 -11.55 17.15
C THR A 94 -18.44 -10.26 16.38
N GLN A 95 -17.17 -9.83 16.39
CA GLN A 95 -16.71 -8.64 15.68
C GLN A 95 -15.67 -8.96 14.58
N SER A 96 -15.35 -10.24 14.40
CA SER A 96 -14.43 -10.71 13.38
C SER A 96 -15.06 -11.75 12.46
N LYS A 97 -14.64 -11.73 11.19
CA LYS A 97 -15.10 -12.70 10.19
C LYS A 97 -14.64 -14.11 10.56
N THR A 98 -13.44 -14.26 11.12
CA THR A 98 -12.90 -15.56 11.54
C THR A 98 -13.77 -16.22 12.61
N GLU A 99 -14.08 -15.49 13.69
CA GLU A 99 -14.95 -16.01 14.76
C GLU A 99 -16.36 -16.35 14.24
N LEU A 100 -16.88 -15.52 13.34
CA LEU A 100 -18.18 -15.74 12.71
C LEU A 100 -18.21 -17.03 11.87
N GLU A 101 -17.14 -17.27 11.08
CA GLU A 101 -17.03 -18.50 10.28
C GLU A 101 -16.79 -19.73 11.15
N ASP A 102 -16.07 -19.62 12.27
CA ASP A 102 -15.90 -20.71 13.23
C ASP A 102 -17.23 -21.15 13.84
N LEU A 103 -18.07 -20.19 14.25
CA LEU A 103 -19.44 -20.49 14.75
C LEU A 103 -20.33 -21.12 13.70
N TYR A 104 -20.14 -20.78 12.42
CA TYR A 104 -20.88 -21.34 11.30
C TYR A 104 -20.37 -22.71 10.85
N LEU A 105 -19.11 -23.05 11.14
CA LEU A 105 -18.45 -24.26 10.61
C LEU A 105 -19.23 -25.56 10.82
N PRO A 106 -19.88 -25.84 12.00
CA PRO A 106 -20.70 -27.03 12.20
C PRO A 106 -21.96 -27.09 11.32
N TYR A 107 -22.46 -25.92 10.88
CA TYR A 107 -23.72 -25.78 10.14
C TYR A 107 -23.51 -25.60 8.64
N LYS A 108 -22.26 -25.39 8.22
CA LYS A 108 -21.92 -25.15 6.82
C LYS A 108 -22.24 -26.39 5.98
N PRO A 109 -22.98 -26.27 4.87
CA PRO A 109 -23.24 -27.39 3.97
C PRO A 109 -21.94 -28.04 3.50
N LYS A 110 -21.78 -29.31 3.72
CA LYS A 110 -20.59 -30.09 3.41
C LYS A 110 -20.91 -31.24 2.47
N ARG A 111 -19.89 -31.70 1.75
CA ARG A 111 -19.97 -33.01 1.10
C ARG A 111 -20.02 -34.09 2.18
N ARG A 112 -20.68 -35.22 1.87
CA ARG A 112 -20.78 -36.37 2.76
C ARG A 112 -19.41 -36.78 3.28
N THR A 113 -19.18 -36.58 4.60
CA THR A 113 -17.89 -36.84 5.26
C THR A 113 -17.84 -38.26 5.81
N LYS A 114 -16.63 -38.75 6.20
CA LYS A 114 -16.47 -40.03 6.86
C LYS A 114 -17.22 -40.09 8.20
N GLY A 115 -17.22 -38.99 8.98
CA GLY A 115 -17.98 -38.89 10.22
C GLY A 115 -19.49 -38.98 9.96
N GLN A 116 -19.98 -38.32 8.93
CA GLN A 116 -21.39 -38.38 8.57
C GLN A 116 -21.83 -39.79 8.10
N ILE A 117 -20.99 -40.45 7.29
CA ILE A 117 -21.20 -41.85 6.92
C ILE A 117 -21.27 -42.75 8.16
N ALA A 118 -20.40 -42.52 9.14
CA ALA A 118 -20.42 -43.29 10.39
C ALA A 118 -21.65 -43.00 11.26
N ILE A 119 -22.15 -41.77 11.28
CA ILE A 119 -23.44 -41.42 11.94
C ILE A 119 -24.61 -42.13 11.27
N GLU A 120 -24.67 -42.10 9.96
CA GLU A 120 -25.71 -42.82 9.18
C GLU A 120 -25.63 -44.33 9.38
N ALA A 121 -24.45 -44.88 9.60
CA ALA A 121 -24.24 -46.29 9.97
C ALA A 121 -24.67 -46.62 11.40
N GLY A 122 -24.99 -45.61 12.23
CA GLY A 122 -25.43 -45.81 13.61
C GLY A 122 -24.31 -45.89 14.65
N LEU A 123 -23.13 -45.37 14.35
CA LEU A 123 -21.93 -45.43 15.23
C LEU A 123 -21.85 -44.30 16.26
N GLU A 124 -22.73 -43.32 16.24
CA GLU A 124 -22.67 -42.20 17.18
C GLU A 124 -22.83 -42.63 18.67
N PRO A 125 -23.76 -43.57 19.01
CA PRO A 125 -23.82 -44.07 20.38
C PRO A 125 -22.51 -44.75 20.85
N LEU A 126 -21.79 -45.48 19.98
CA LEU A 126 -20.50 -46.06 20.29
C LEU A 126 -19.46 -44.98 20.57
N ALA A 127 -19.40 -43.94 19.75
CA ALA A 127 -18.52 -42.81 19.92
C ALA A 127 -18.75 -42.13 21.28
N ASN A 128 -19.99 -41.84 21.61
CA ASN A 128 -20.36 -41.22 22.89
C ASN A 128 -20.08 -42.10 24.08
N LEU A 129 -20.36 -43.39 23.97
CA LEU A 129 -20.12 -44.38 25.04
C LEU A 129 -18.61 -44.43 25.40
N LEU A 130 -17.75 -44.63 24.40
CA LEU A 130 -16.32 -44.78 24.63
C LEU A 130 -15.67 -43.45 25.09
N TRP A 131 -16.24 -42.32 24.67
CA TRP A 131 -15.77 -41.02 25.10
C TRP A 131 -16.11 -40.69 26.55
N ASN A 132 -17.38 -40.86 26.92
CA ASN A 132 -17.91 -40.46 28.22
C ASN A 132 -17.66 -41.51 29.32
N GLU A 133 -17.58 -42.79 28.96
CA GLU A 133 -17.40 -43.90 29.87
C GLU A 133 -16.14 -44.73 29.53
N PRO A 134 -14.94 -44.24 29.85
CA PRO A 134 -13.67 -44.88 29.44
C PRO A 134 -13.42 -46.25 30.03
N LYS A 135 -14.19 -46.68 31.02
CA LYS A 135 -14.15 -48.00 31.60
C LYS A 135 -14.55 -49.13 30.63
N ASN A 136 -15.27 -48.78 29.54
CA ASN A 136 -15.71 -49.76 28.57
C ASN A 136 -14.54 -50.18 27.66
N ASP A 137 -14.46 -51.48 27.42
CA ASP A 137 -13.48 -52.05 26.50
C ASP A 137 -13.89 -51.71 25.04
N PRO A 138 -13.07 -51.03 24.27
CA PRO A 138 -13.45 -50.60 22.91
C PRO A 138 -13.83 -51.75 21.99
N GLU A 139 -13.07 -52.85 21.98
CA GLU A 139 -13.33 -53.98 21.07
C GLU A 139 -14.65 -54.68 21.43
N LYS A 140 -14.95 -54.83 22.71
CA LYS A 140 -16.20 -55.44 23.15
C LYS A 140 -17.40 -54.55 22.85
N ALA A 141 -17.28 -53.25 23.11
CA ALA A 141 -18.33 -52.31 22.81
C ALA A 141 -18.57 -52.21 21.30
N ALA A 142 -17.52 -52.16 20.47
CA ALA A 142 -17.64 -52.09 19.03
C ALA A 142 -18.29 -53.32 18.40
N ALA A 143 -18.13 -54.49 18.98
CA ALA A 143 -18.73 -55.74 18.48
C ALA A 143 -20.29 -55.68 18.41
N GLU A 144 -20.91 -54.89 19.28
CA GLU A 144 -22.37 -54.72 19.30
C GLU A 144 -22.90 -53.82 18.12
N PHE A 145 -21.98 -53.08 17.47
CA PHE A 145 -22.31 -52.15 16.41
C PHE A 145 -21.96 -52.63 15.00
N ILE A 146 -21.49 -53.89 14.89
CA ILE A 146 -21.22 -54.50 13.58
C ILE A 146 -22.54 -54.63 12.80
N ASN A 147 -22.56 -54.04 11.60
CA ASN A 147 -23.69 -54.09 10.68
C ASN A 147 -23.23 -54.06 9.23
N VAL A 148 -23.08 -55.25 8.62
CA VAL A 148 -22.59 -55.39 7.27
C VAL A 148 -23.43 -54.66 6.23
N GLU A 149 -24.74 -54.60 6.41
CA GLU A 149 -25.67 -53.88 5.51
C GLU A 149 -25.41 -52.38 5.48
N LYS A 150 -24.94 -51.83 6.61
CA LYS A 150 -24.56 -50.43 6.72
C LYS A 150 -23.04 -50.17 6.50
N GLY A 151 -22.32 -51.18 6.04
CA GLY A 151 -20.89 -51.08 5.74
C GLY A 151 -19.98 -51.19 6.97
N VAL A 152 -20.48 -51.56 8.15
CA VAL A 152 -19.68 -51.81 9.35
C VAL A 152 -19.37 -53.32 9.43
N THR A 153 -18.26 -53.70 8.83
CA THR A 153 -17.91 -55.12 8.63
C THR A 153 -17.25 -55.77 9.83
N ASP A 154 -16.57 -55.00 10.66
CA ASP A 154 -15.82 -55.51 11.82
C ASP A 154 -15.66 -54.41 12.89
N THR A 155 -15.09 -54.79 14.05
CA THR A 155 -14.87 -53.90 15.21
C THR A 155 -13.95 -52.75 14.87
N LYS A 156 -12.93 -52.94 13.99
CA LYS A 156 -12.02 -51.89 13.54
C LYS A 156 -12.72 -50.82 12.79
N VAL A 157 -13.59 -51.21 11.83
CA VAL A 157 -14.41 -50.25 11.03
C VAL A 157 -15.36 -49.49 11.97
N ALA A 158 -15.96 -50.14 12.97
CA ALA A 158 -16.82 -49.48 13.96
C ALA A 158 -16.04 -48.46 14.79
N LEU A 159 -14.85 -48.83 15.31
CA LEU A 159 -14.00 -47.93 16.09
C LEU A 159 -13.44 -46.76 15.28
N ASP A 160 -13.05 -47.00 14.02
CA ASP A 160 -12.59 -45.93 13.12
C ASP A 160 -13.74 -44.97 12.78
N GLY A 161 -14.94 -45.52 12.53
CA GLY A 161 -16.14 -44.70 12.33
C GLY A 161 -16.47 -43.81 13.52
N ALA A 162 -16.42 -44.38 14.74
CA ALA A 162 -16.62 -43.63 15.96
C ALA A 162 -15.54 -42.53 16.17
N ARG A 163 -14.27 -42.78 15.78
CA ARG A 163 -13.22 -41.76 15.80
C ARG A 163 -13.49 -40.64 14.82
N TYR A 164 -13.93 -40.95 13.59
CA TYR A 164 -14.27 -39.92 12.61
C TYR A 164 -15.38 -39.00 13.11
N ILE A 165 -16.40 -39.53 13.80
CA ILE A 165 -17.48 -38.73 14.37
C ILE A 165 -16.94 -37.71 15.38
N LEU A 166 -16.15 -38.18 16.35
CA LEU A 166 -15.61 -37.30 17.40
C LEU A 166 -14.57 -36.33 16.85
N MET A 167 -13.69 -36.79 15.97
CA MET A 167 -12.69 -35.96 15.32
C MET A 167 -13.34 -34.78 14.59
N GLU A 168 -14.42 -35.02 13.84
CA GLU A 168 -15.13 -33.94 13.12
C GLU A 168 -15.85 -33.02 14.09
N ARG A 169 -16.51 -33.58 15.12
CA ARG A 169 -17.18 -32.79 16.17
C ARG A 169 -16.23 -31.83 16.87
N PHE A 170 -15.05 -32.32 17.29
CA PHE A 170 -14.08 -31.51 18.00
C PHE A 170 -13.37 -30.50 17.09
N ALA A 171 -13.10 -30.88 15.85
CA ALA A 171 -12.47 -29.98 14.87
C ALA A 171 -13.37 -28.83 14.42
N GLU A 172 -14.65 -28.87 14.73
CA GLU A 172 -15.65 -27.83 14.42
C GLU A 172 -16.05 -27.02 15.66
N ASP A 173 -15.40 -27.27 16.80
CA ASP A 173 -15.64 -26.50 18.04
C ASP A 173 -14.91 -25.16 17.95
N ALA A 174 -15.67 -24.07 17.91
CA ALA A 174 -15.13 -22.70 17.78
C ALA A 174 -14.21 -22.33 18.96
N GLY A 175 -14.52 -22.75 20.17
CA GLY A 175 -13.70 -22.48 21.35
C GLY A 175 -12.38 -23.23 21.32
N LEU A 176 -12.37 -24.47 20.86
CA LEU A 176 -11.16 -25.25 20.65
C LEU A 176 -10.28 -24.63 19.57
N LEU A 177 -10.87 -24.31 18.43
CA LEU A 177 -10.16 -23.65 17.33
C LEU A 177 -9.52 -22.34 17.79
N ALA A 178 -10.25 -21.51 18.52
CA ALA A 178 -9.73 -20.26 19.05
C ALA A 178 -8.50 -20.45 19.95
N LYS A 179 -8.53 -21.44 20.88
CA LYS A 179 -7.39 -21.74 21.76
C LYS A 179 -6.15 -22.22 21.02
N VAL A 180 -6.33 -23.16 20.09
CA VAL A 180 -5.20 -23.70 19.31
C VAL A 180 -4.65 -22.64 18.37
N ARG A 181 -5.52 -21.85 17.75
CA ARG A 181 -5.13 -20.70 16.90
C ARG A 181 -4.27 -19.69 17.65
N ASP A 182 -4.69 -19.29 18.86
CA ASP A 182 -3.94 -18.34 19.69
C ASP A 182 -2.54 -18.87 20.05
N TYR A 183 -2.44 -20.16 20.37
CA TYR A 183 -1.16 -20.80 20.60
C TYR A 183 -0.27 -20.78 19.35
N LEU A 184 -0.78 -21.21 18.19
CA LEU A 184 -0.03 -21.27 16.95
C LEU A 184 0.40 -19.87 16.47
N ALA A 185 -0.48 -18.87 16.55
CA ALA A 185 -0.15 -17.50 16.19
C ALA A 185 1.03 -16.93 16.99
N LYS A 186 1.20 -17.38 18.24
CA LYS A 186 2.28 -16.91 19.13
C LYS A 186 3.56 -17.71 19.00
N ASN A 187 3.48 -19.02 18.73
CA ASN A 187 4.58 -19.95 18.90
C ASN A 187 4.98 -20.73 17.63
N ALA A 188 4.09 -20.84 16.65
CA ALA A 188 4.40 -21.58 15.44
C ALA A 188 5.49 -20.90 14.60
N VAL A 189 6.29 -21.72 13.95
CA VAL A 189 7.36 -21.31 13.04
C VAL A 189 6.96 -21.64 11.62
N ILE A 190 7.06 -20.65 10.71
CA ILE A 190 6.97 -20.92 9.29
C ILE A 190 8.26 -21.59 8.82
N VAL A 191 8.10 -22.67 8.08
CA VAL A 191 9.22 -23.42 7.50
C VAL A 191 9.12 -23.34 5.99
N SER A 192 10.19 -22.90 5.35
CA SER A 192 10.35 -22.86 3.90
C SER A 192 11.46 -23.80 3.49
N LYS A 193 11.18 -24.68 2.55
CA LYS A 193 12.16 -25.61 1.94
C LYS A 193 12.06 -25.57 0.43
N VAL A 194 13.21 -25.71 -0.25
CA VAL A 194 13.23 -25.88 -1.68
C VAL A 194 12.63 -27.24 -2.05
N ILE A 195 11.86 -27.28 -3.13
CA ILE A 195 11.37 -28.52 -3.72
C ILE A 195 12.55 -29.22 -4.40
N GLU A 196 12.74 -30.49 -4.14
CA GLU A 196 13.85 -31.31 -4.67
C GLU A 196 13.96 -31.15 -6.21
N GLY A 197 15.18 -30.87 -6.68
CA GLY A 197 15.48 -30.63 -8.09
C GLY A 197 15.15 -29.24 -8.62
N LYS A 198 14.69 -28.31 -7.77
CA LYS A 198 14.36 -26.92 -8.15
C LYS A 198 15.42 -25.88 -7.73
N GLU A 199 16.57 -26.31 -7.21
CA GLU A 199 17.61 -25.45 -6.67
C GLU A 199 18.18 -24.49 -7.72
N THR A 200 18.42 -24.98 -8.93
CA THR A 200 18.98 -24.18 -10.03
C THR A 200 17.97 -23.19 -10.59
N GLU A 201 16.74 -23.66 -10.85
CA GLU A 201 15.64 -22.83 -11.35
C GLU A 201 15.25 -21.76 -10.32
N GLY A 202 15.27 -22.13 -9.05
CA GLY A 202 14.89 -21.30 -7.93
C GLY A 202 16.01 -20.44 -7.33
N ALA A 203 17.17 -20.27 -7.98
CA ALA A 203 18.34 -19.59 -7.42
C ALA A 203 18.02 -18.21 -6.80
N LYS A 204 17.03 -17.48 -7.33
CA LYS A 204 16.56 -16.20 -6.76
C LYS A 204 15.90 -16.31 -5.38
N PHE A 205 15.48 -17.52 -4.99
CA PHE A 205 14.89 -17.82 -3.67
C PHE A 205 15.85 -18.56 -2.74
N GLN A 206 17.14 -18.57 -3.02
CA GLN A 206 18.14 -19.36 -2.29
C GLN A 206 18.13 -19.07 -0.78
N ASP A 207 17.82 -17.85 -0.37
CA ASP A 207 17.73 -17.47 1.04
C ASP A 207 16.59 -18.18 1.80
N TYR A 208 15.63 -18.76 1.06
CA TYR A 208 14.47 -19.45 1.58
C TYR A 208 14.48 -20.97 1.34
N PHE A 209 15.59 -21.54 0.87
CA PHE A 209 15.70 -22.98 0.59
C PHE A 209 15.69 -23.83 1.84
N ASP A 210 16.16 -23.30 2.95
CA ASP A 210 16.04 -23.87 4.29
C ASP A 210 15.92 -22.72 5.30
N HIS A 211 14.71 -22.17 5.40
CA HIS A 211 14.44 -20.99 6.23
C HIS A 211 13.35 -21.31 7.25
N GLN A 212 13.59 -20.86 8.49
CA GLN A 212 12.65 -21.00 9.59
C GLN A 212 12.56 -19.69 10.35
N GLU A 213 11.34 -19.22 10.61
CA GLU A 213 11.10 -17.98 11.34
C GLU A 213 9.79 -18.04 12.11
N LEU A 214 9.74 -17.41 13.29
CA LEU A 214 8.54 -17.33 14.10
C LEU A 214 7.43 -16.58 13.34
N LEU A 215 6.26 -17.20 13.17
CA LEU A 215 5.16 -16.70 12.33
C LEU A 215 4.79 -15.25 12.61
N LYS A 216 4.70 -14.87 13.90
CA LYS A 216 4.35 -13.50 14.33
C LYS A 216 5.40 -12.43 13.99
N ASN A 217 6.64 -12.85 13.69
CA ASN A 217 7.75 -11.95 13.45
C ASN A 217 8.14 -11.84 11.97
N VAL A 218 7.46 -12.57 11.08
CA VAL A 218 7.77 -12.58 9.64
C VAL A 218 7.48 -11.23 9.03
N PRO A 219 8.50 -10.51 8.51
CA PRO A 219 8.27 -9.25 7.81
C PRO A 219 7.53 -9.46 6.49
N SER A 220 6.70 -8.52 6.10
CA SER A 220 5.82 -8.62 4.93
C SER A 220 6.57 -8.92 3.63
N HIS A 221 7.71 -8.26 3.39
CA HIS A 221 8.51 -8.50 2.19
C HIS A 221 9.05 -9.93 2.11
N ARG A 222 9.39 -10.53 3.26
CA ARG A 222 9.88 -11.90 3.35
C ARG A 222 8.75 -12.91 3.17
N ALA A 223 7.60 -12.64 3.80
CA ALA A 223 6.40 -13.44 3.58
C ALA A 223 6.01 -13.48 2.09
N LEU A 224 5.95 -12.32 1.42
CA LEU A 224 5.61 -12.24 -0.01
C LEU A 224 6.64 -12.94 -0.89
N ALA A 225 7.94 -12.86 -0.56
CA ALA A 225 8.98 -13.60 -1.28
C ALA A 225 8.77 -15.12 -1.17
N MET A 226 8.50 -15.64 0.03
CA MET A 226 8.22 -17.06 0.25
C MET A 226 6.93 -17.50 -0.47
N PHE A 227 5.86 -16.72 -0.41
CA PHE A 227 4.62 -17.03 -1.14
C PHE A 227 4.80 -17.00 -2.65
N ARG A 228 5.59 -16.07 -3.19
CA ARG A 228 5.97 -16.08 -4.61
C ARG A 228 6.74 -17.35 -4.98
N GLY A 229 7.74 -17.73 -4.18
CA GLY A 229 8.50 -18.96 -4.39
C GLY A 229 7.62 -20.23 -4.39
N ARG A 230 6.61 -20.26 -3.50
CA ARG A 230 5.60 -21.33 -3.50
C ARG A 230 4.72 -21.30 -4.75
N ASN A 231 4.26 -20.12 -5.15
CA ASN A 231 3.40 -19.98 -6.34
C ASN A 231 4.15 -20.33 -7.65
N GLU A 232 5.46 -20.08 -7.71
CA GLU A 232 6.32 -20.48 -8.82
C GLU A 232 6.72 -21.96 -8.77
N GLY A 233 6.28 -22.72 -7.74
CA GLY A 233 6.60 -24.15 -7.60
C GLY A 233 8.06 -24.44 -7.23
N ILE A 234 8.72 -23.49 -6.56
CA ILE A 234 10.11 -23.60 -6.10
C ILE A 234 10.20 -23.96 -4.63
N LEU A 235 9.34 -23.33 -3.80
CA LEU A 235 9.35 -23.49 -2.35
C LEU A 235 8.13 -24.27 -1.86
N GLN A 236 8.34 -25.11 -0.88
CA GLN A 236 7.29 -25.69 -0.06
C GLN A 236 7.25 -24.97 1.28
N LEU A 237 6.06 -24.46 1.66
CA LEU A 237 5.84 -23.78 2.93
C LEU A 237 4.97 -24.66 3.85
N SER A 238 5.31 -24.69 5.12
CA SER A 238 4.53 -25.36 6.17
C SER A 238 4.66 -24.62 7.51
N LEU A 239 3.78 -24.94 8.46
CA LEU A 239 3.89 -24.47 9.83
C LEU A 239 4.39 -25.61 10.73
N ASN A 240 5.45 -25.33 11.50
CA ASN A 240 5.86 -26.17 12.60
C ASN A 240 5.21 -25.65 13.90
N ALA A 241 4.31 -26.45 14.45
CA ALA A 241 3.59 -26.13 15.68
C ALA A 241 4.44 -26.31 16.94
N ASP A 242 5.48 -27.13 16.86
CA ASP A 242 6.28 -27.57 17.99
C ASP A 242 7.79 -27.33 17.73
N PRO A 243 8.23 -26.07 17.58
CA PRO A 243 9.61 -25.76 17.21
C PRO A 243 10.64 -26.21 18.27
N ASP A 244 10.23 -26.28 19.52
CA ASP A 244 11.07 -26.65 20.66
C ASP A 244 10.97 -28.15 21.04
N ALA A 245 10.20 -28.94 20.25
CA ALA A 245 10.06 -30.38 20.53
C ALA A 245 11.37 -31.12 20.27
N GLU A 246 11.71 -32.05 21.18
CA GLU A 246 12.86 -32.93 21.00
C GLU A 246 12.68 -33.78 19.74
N GLU A 247 13.79 -34.02 19.04
CA GLU A 247 13.78 -34.82 17.80
C GLU A 247 13.30 -36.25 18.12
N GLY A 248 12.14 -36.65 17.56
CA GLY A 248 11.48 -37.92 17.82
C GLY A 248 10.31 -37.88 18.80
N SER A 249 9.94 -36.69 19.32
CA SER A 249 8.70 -36.52 20.07
C SER A 249 7.49 -36.94 19.20
N ARG A 250 6.68 -37.86 19.72
CA ARG A 250 5.50 -38.38 18.98
C ARG A 250 4.25 -37.55 19.17
N GLN A 251 4.22 -36.66 20.16
CA GLN A 251 3.04 -35.93 20.57
C GLN A 251 3.26 -34.44 20.45
N SER A 252 2.32 -33.73 19.78
CA SER A 252 2.34 -32.28 19.65
C SER A 252 1.78 -31.64 20.93
N TYR A 253 2.31 -30.46 21.28
CA TYR A 253 1.73 -29.65 22.37
C TYR A 253 0.28 -29.25 22.06
N CYS A 254 -0.09 -29.13 20.78
CA CYS A 254 -1.47 -28.90 20.36
C CYS A 254 -2.41 -30.07 20.78
N GLU A 255 -1.92 -31.31 20.83
CA GLU A 255 -2.70 -32.44 21.34
C GLU A 255 -2.98 -32.28 22.83
N GLU A 256 -2.03 -31.71 23.61
CA GLU A 256 -2.23 -31.38 25.02
C GLU A 256 -3.28 -30.26 25.18
N ILE A 257 -3.24 -29.22 24.38
CA ILE A 257 -4.25 -28.16 24.41
C ILE A 257 -5.65 -28.74 24.13
N ILE A 258 -5.75 -29.63 23.15
CA ILE A 258 -7.04 -30.31 22.82
C ILE A 258 -7.50 -31.16 23.98
N ARG A 259 -6.63 -31.95 24.57
CA ARG A 259 -6.93 -32.79 25.72
C ARG A 259 -7.44 -31.95 26.89
N ASP A 260 -6.73 -30.88 27.21
CA ASP A 260 -7.08 -30.01 28.34
C ASP A 260 -8.38 -29.24 28.12
N TYR A 261 -8.62 -28.81 26.88
CA TYR A 261 -9.89 -28.15 26.50
C TYR A 261 -11.09 -29.08 26.65
N LEU A 262 -10.90 -30.37 26.29
CA LEU A 262 -11.94 -31.40 26.39
C LEU A 262 -12.05 -32.01 27.77
N ASP A 263 -11.27 -31.54 28.75
CA ASP A 263 -11.18 -32.02 30.12
C ASP A 263 -10.96 -33.56 30.21
N VAL A 264 -10.10 -34.08 29.34
CA VAL A 264 -9.81 -35.52 29.28
C VAL A 264 -8.60 -35.87 30.12
N ARG A 265 -8.80 -36.84 31.04
CA ARG A 265 -7.71 -37.43 31.84
C ARG A 265 -7.54 -38.90 31.50
N PHE A 266 -6.31 -39.32 31.29
CA PHE A 266 -5.96 -40.71 31.07
C PHE A 266 -5.55 -41.32 32.43
N THR A 267 -6.32 -42.29 32.90
CA THR A 267 -6.17 -42.91 34.22
C THR A 267 -5.91 -44.41 34.12
N GLY A 268 -5.54 -44.90 32.91
CA GLY A 268 -5.30 -46.30 32.64
C GLY A 268 -6.58 -47.12 32.38
N GLN A 269 -7.66 -46.43 32.00
CA GLN A 269 -8.92 -47.06 31.62
C GLN A 269 -8.83 -47.76 30.26
N PRO A 270 -9.63 -48.80 30.00
CA PRO A 270 -9.59 -49.55 28.75
C PRO A 270 -9.73 -48.69 27.48
N ALA A 271 -10.58 -47.65 27.48
CA ALA A 271 -10.77 -46.79 26.32
C ALA A 271 -9.75 -45.63 26.21
N ASP A 272 -8.86 -45.43 27.17
CA ASP A 272 -7.94 -44.27 27.18
C ASP A 272 -7.05 -44.24 25.95
N LYS A 273 -6.49 -45.34 25.51
CA LYS A 273 -5.67 -45.42 24.30
C LYS A 273 -6.46 -45.07 23.03
N TRP A 274 -7.73 -45.45 22.95
CA TRP A 274 -8.61 -45.08 21.85
C TRP A 274 -8.95 -43.60 21.89
N ARG A 275 -9.21 -43.01 23.06
CA ARG A 275 -9.46 -41.58 23.27
C ARG A 275 -8.22 -40.73 22.90
N GLU A 276 -7.03 -41.19 23.26
CA GLU A 276 -5.75 -40.57 22.87
C GLU A 276 -5.64 -40.51 21.32
N GLN A 277 -6.00 -41.59 20.65
CA GLN A 277 -6.02 -41.62 19.17
C GLN A 277 -7.04 -40.65 18.59
N VAL A 278 -8.22 -40.47 19.22
CA VAL A 278 -9.21 -39.47 18.81
C VAL A 278 -8.59 -38.05 18.84
N ILE A 279 -7.92 -37.74 19.95
CA ILE A 279 -7.24 -36.42 20.10
C ILE A 279 -6.16 -36.25 19.02
N ALA A 280 -5.29 -37.25 18.85
CA ALA A 280 -4.24 -37.22 17.85
C ALA A 280 -4.79 -37.04 16.39
N TRP A 281 -5.89 -37.74 16.07
CA TRP A 281 -6.55 -37.60 14.77
C TRP A 281 -7.21 -36.21 14.60
N THR A 282 -7.84 -35.68 15.64
CA THR A 282 -8.41 -34.33 15.65
C THR A 282 -7.34 -33.32 15.29
N TRP A 283 -6.17 -33.39 15.90
CA TRP A 283 -5.05 -32.53 15.58
C TRP A 283 -4.49 -32.81 14.18
N LYS A 284 -3.94 -34.00 13.96
CA LYS A 284 -3.12 -34.31 12.76
C LYS A 284 -3.91 -34.32 11.45
N ILE A 285 -5.20 -34.66 11.47
CA ILE A 285 -6.00 -34.84 10.24
C ILE A 285 -6.86 -33.61 9.93
N LYS A 286 -7.31 -32.88 10.97
CA LYS A 286 -8.27 -31.81 10.78
C LYS A 286 -7.77 -30.45 11.24
N VAL A 287 -7.50 -30.27 12.52
CA VAL A 287 -7.23 -28.94 13.10
C VAL A 287 -5.93 -28.36 12.59
N SER A 288 -4.85 -29.15 12.48
CA SER A 288 -3.57 -28.67 11.97
C SER A 288 -3.68 -28.11 10.54
N LEU A 289 -4.30 -28.86 9.63
CA LEU A 289 -4.46 -28.43 8.23
C LEU A 289 -5.36 -27.20 8.10
N HIS A 290 -6.45 -27.16 8.88
CA HIS A 290 -7.37 -26.03 8.89
C HIS A 290 -6.68 -24.76 9.35
N LEU A 291 -6.03 -24.79 10.51
CA LEU A 291 -5.36 -23.63 11.10
C LEU A 291 -4.08 -23.22 10.35
N GLU A 292 -3.33 -24.18 9.81
CA GLU A 292 -2.20 -23.86 8.93
C GLU A 292 -2.66 -23.06 7.71
N THR A 293 -3.72 -23.51 7.03
CA THR A 293 -4.28 -22.80 5.87
C THR A 293 -4.75 -21.39 6.25
N GLU A 294 -5.45 -21.27 7.37
CA GLU A 294 -5.97 -20.01 7.87
C GLU A 294 -4.86 -19.03 8.28
N LEU A 295 -3.87 -19.49 9.07
CA LEU A 295 -2.78 -18.64 9.53
C LEU A 295 -1.86 -18.21 8.38
N MET A 296 -1.62 -19.09 7.40
CA MET A 296 -0.89 -18.74 6.17
C MET A 296 -1.65 -17.70 5.35
N ALA A 297 -2.98 -17.81 5.24
CA ALA A 297 -3.80 -16.82 4.56
C ALA A 297 -3.76 -15.47 5.29
N SER A 298 -3.88 -15.47 6.62
CA SER A 298 -3.80 -14.26 7.45
C SER A 298 -2.43 -13.57 7.34
N LEU A 299 -1.33 -14.33 7.37
CA LEU A 299 0.02 -13.79 7.13
C LEU A 299 0.13 -13.14 5.76
N ARG A 300 -0.42 -13.79 4.74
CA ARG A 300 -0.42 -13.29 3.37
C ARG A 300 -1.23 -12.00 3.25
N GLU A 301 -2.46 -11.96 3.78
CA GLU A 301 -3.32 -10.77 3.75
C GLU A 301 -2.64 -9.57 4.42
N LYS A 302 -2.06 -9.78 5.61
CA LYS A 302 -1.30 -8.74 6.30
C LYS A 302 -0.09 -8.24 5.49
N ALA A 303 0.64 -9.15 4.86
CA ALA A 303 1.80 -8.82 4.06
C ALA A 303 1.42 -8.06 2.77
N GLU A 304 0.30 -8.43 2.13
CA GLU A 304 -0.26 -7.74 0.97
C GLU A 304 -0.72 -6.32 1.33
N GLU A 305 -1.41 -6.15 2.46
CA GLU A 305 -1.86 -4.84 2.95
C GLU A 305 -0.68 -3.89 3.17
N GLU A 306 0.37 -4.33 3.85
CA GLU A 306 1.58 -3.53 4.08
C GLU A 306 2.29 -3.16 2.77
N ALA A 307 2.38 -4.08 1.81
CA ALA A 307 2.96 -3.81 0.50
C ALA A 307 2.13 -2.78 -0.31
N ILE A 308 0.80 -2.86 -0.22
CA ILE A 308 -0.12 -1.88 -0.82
C ILE A 308 0.07 -0.51 -0.19
N ASP A 309 0.22 -0.43 1.14
CA ASP A 309 0.46 0.82 1.86
C ASP A 309 1.81 1.46 1.51
N VAL A 310 2.86 0.66 1.32
CA VAL A 310 4.16 1.17 0.82
C VAL A 310 4.00 1.78 -0.57
N PHE A 311 3.31 1.09 -1.47
CA PHE A 311 3.02 1.64 -2.80
C PHE A 311 2.24 2.96 -2.72
N ALA A 312 1.18 2.99 -1.91
CA ALA A 312 0.35 4.18 -1.72
C ALA A 312 1.18 5.39 -1.25
N ARG A 313 2.07 5.20 -0.26
CA ARG A 313 2.96 6.25 0.25
C ARG A 313 3.94 6.74 -0.81
N ASN A 314 4.57 5.85 -1.55
CA ASN A 314 5.48 6.21 -2.62
C ASN A 314 4.76 6.95 -3.76
N LEU A 315 3.56 6.50 -4.13
CA LEU A 315 2.74 7.19 -5.12
C LEU A 315 2.35 8.60 -4.65
N THR A 316 1.92 8.76 -3.39
CA THR A 316 1.64 10.07 -2.80
C THR A 316 2.85 11.00 -2.92
N ALA A 317 4.05 10.51 -2.56
CA ALA A 317 5.26 11.29 -2.62
C ALA A 317 5.60 11.75 -4.05
N LEU A 318 5.38 10.90 -5.06
CA LEU A 318 5.57 11.26 -6.46
C LEU A 318 4.54 12.29 -6.96
N LEU A 319 3.27 12.09 -6.65
CA LEU A 319 2.19 12.99 -7.07
C LEU A 319 2.31 14.36 -6.41
N MET A 320 2.75 14.39 -5.16
CA MET A 320 2.94 15.61 -4.36
C MET A 320 4.34 16.21 -4.48
N ALA A 321 5.17 15.72 -5.42
CA ALA A 321 6.46 16.33 -5.70
C ALA A 321 6.29 17.77 -6.22
N ALA A 322 7.22 18.64 -5.82
CA ALA A 322 7.17 20.07 -6.16
C ALA A 322 7.25 20.27 -7.68
N PRO A 323 6.29 20.99 -8.30
CA PRO A 323 6.33 21.28 -9.72
C PRO A 323 7.40 22.32 -10.03
N ALA A 324 8.14 22.16 -11.14
CA ALA A 324 9.06 23.19 -11.62
C ALA A 324 8.33 24.41 -12.21
N GLY A 325 7.03 24.26 -12.48
CA GLY A 325 6.14 25.31 -12.95
C GLY A 325 6.18 25.55 -14.45
N ALA A 326 5.60 26.67 -14.86
CA ALA A 326 5.38 27.04 -16.25
C ALA A 326 6.68 27.55 -16.91
N LYS A 327 7.57 26.63 -17.29
CA LYS A 327 8.86 26.90 -17.94
C LYS A 327 8.99 26.11 -19.23
N SER A 328 9.64 26.72 -20.25
CA SER A 328 9.98 26.01 -21.48
C SER A 328 10.91 24.84 -21.16
N THR A 329 10.47 23.62 -21.44
CA THR A 329 11.15 22.41 -20.98
C THR A 329 11.45 21.45 -22.13
N MET A 330 12.67 20.94 -22.18
CA MET A 330 13.07 19.86 -23.09
C MET A 330 13.04 18.54 -22.34
N GLY A 331 12.34 17.54 -22.85
CA GLY A 331 12.35 16.17 -22.35
C GLY A 331 13.31 15.30 -23.15
N LEU A 332 14.14 14.55 -22.46
CA LEU A 332 15.04 13.56 -23.02
C LEU A 332 14.63 12.18 -22.50
N ASP A 333 14.23 11.31 -23.42
CA ASP A 333 13.96 9.90 -23.12
C ASP A 333 15.19 9.08 -23.54
N PRO A 334 16.01 8.60 -22.56
CA PRO A 334 17.30 7.99 -22.85
C PRO A 334 17.21 6.67 -23.59
N GLY A 335 18.14 6.42 -24.52
CA GLY A 335 18.23 5.15 -25.22
C GLY A 335 19.60 4.95 -25.89
N LEU A 336 20.31 3.87 -25.52
CA LEU A 336 21.65 3.57 -26.04
C LEU A 336 21.65 3.25 -27.54
N ARG A 337 20.80 2.31 -27.97
CA ARG A 337 20.76 1.83 -29.36
C ARG A 337 19.71 2.52 -30.20
N THR A 338 18.57 2.79 -29.63
CA THR A 338 17.41 3.40 -30.33
C THR A 338 17.51 4.91 -30.45
N GLY A 339 18.56 5.51 -29.90
CA GLY A 339 18.77 6.96 -29.81
C GLY A 339 17.96 7.57 -28.67
N VAL A 340 18.37 8.77 -28.26
CA VAL A 340 17.67 9.60 -27.28
C VAL A 340 16.55 10.34 -27.97
N LYS A 341 15.31 10.19 -27.49
CA LYS A 341 14.14 10.90 -27.99
C LYS A 341 14.06 12.25 -27.30
N VAL A 342 13.85 13.28 -28.09
CA VAL A 342 13.83 14.67 -27.63
C VAL A 342 12.46 15.27 -27.94
N ALA A 343 11.86 15.94 -26.96
CA ALA A 343 10.67 16.75 -27.16
C ALA A 343 10.83 18.08 -26.43
N VAL A 344 10.42 19.17 -27.07
CA VAL A 344 10.40 20.52 -26.48
C VAL A 344 8.94 20.92 -26.27
N VAL A 345 8.61 21.31 -25.05
CA VAL A 345 7.29 21.84 -24.68
C VAL A 345 7.42 23.28 -24.20
N ASP A 346 6.41 24.10 -24.50
CA ASP A 346 6.33 25.46 -23.98
C ASP A 346 5.94 25.51 -22.49
N ASN A 347 5.79 26.69 -21.96
CA ASN A 347 5.40 26.94 -20.58
C ASN A 347 3.99 26.44 -20.21
N THR A 348 3.17 26.07 -21.20
CA THR A 348 1.82 25.48 -21.01
C THR A 348 1.81 23.96 -21.18
N GLY A 349 2.97 23.36 -21.49
CA GLY A 349 3.09 21.95 -21.81
C GLY A 349 2.72 21.57 -23.25
N LYS A 350 2.49 22.54 -24.14
CA LYS A 350 2.22 22.29 -25.55
C LYS A 350 3.50 21.86 -26.26
N LEU A 351 3.41 20.80 -27.05
CA LEU A 351 4.53 20.33 -27.86
C LEU A 351 4.90 21.33 -28.94
N LEU A 352 6.17 21.74 -29.01
CA LEU A 352 6.74 22.66 -29.98
C LEU A 352 7.54 21.96 -31.07
N ASP A 353 8.42 21.01 -30.66
CA ASP A 353 9.33 20.34 -31.60
C ASP A 353 9.77 18.99 -31.05
N THR A 354 10.23 18.09 -31.92
CA THR A 354 10.77 16.79 -31.57
C THR A 354 11.99 16.43 -32.40
N ALA A 355 12.87 15.60 -31.84
CA ALA A 355 14.03 15.05 -32.54
C ALA A 355 14.39 13.67 -31.98
N THR A 356 15.16 12.91 -32.75
CA THR A 356 15.87 11.73 -32.25
C THR A 356 17.34 11.93 -32.49
N ILE A 357 18.16 11.83 -31.44
CA ILE A 357 19.59 12.05 -31.49
C ILE A 357 20.33 10.78 -31.08
N TYR A 358 21.59 10.67 -31.50
CA TYR A 358 22.39 9.46 -31.29
C TYR A 358 23.77 9.80 -30.66
N PRO A 359 23.79 10.39 -29.45
CA PRO A 359 25.03 10.81 -28.81
C PRO A 359 25.95 9.66 -28.44
N HIS A 360 25.42 8.44 -28.27
CA HIS A 360 26.14 7.28 -27.77
C HIS A 360 26.59 6.29 -28.87
N THR A 361 26.42 6.64 -30.16
CA THR A 361 26.71 5.76 -31.30
C THR A 361 27.57 6.41 -32.38
N GLY A 362 28.47 7.30 -31.99
CA GLY A 362 29.43 7.96 -32.91
C GLY A 362 28.90 9.17 -33.68
N ARG A 363 27.69 9.67 -33.34
CA ARG A 363 27.04 10.85 -33.96
C ARG A 363 26.86 11.98 -32.93
N GLU A 364 27.84 12.09 -32.00
CA GLU A 364 27.77 13.04 -30.89
C GLU A 364 27.75 14.49 -31.35
N ALA A 365 28.60 14.86 -32.32
CA ALA A 365 28.63 16.22 -32.84
C ALA A 365 27.32 16.68 -33.49
N GLU A 366 26.64 15.76 -34.22
CA GLU A 366 25.32 16.07 -34.81
C GLU A 366 24.29 16.25 -33.68
N ALA A 367 24.35 15.40 -32.65
CA ALA A 367 23.46 15.47 -31.50
C ALA A 367 23.66 16.79 -30.71
N GLN A 368 24.91 17.24 -30.52
CA GLN A 368 25.22 18.52 -29.86
C GLN A 368 24.63 19.70 -30.63
N VAL A 369 24.80 19.75 -31.96
CA VAL A 369 24.22 20.79 -32.80
C VAL A 369 22.69 20.81 -32.71
N ALA A 370 22.06 19.63 -32.74
CA ALA A 370 20.60 19.53 -32.66
C ALA A 370 20.07 20.07 -31.32
N ILE A 371 20.63 19.62 -30.19
CA ILE A 371 20.21 20.07 -28.84
C ILE A 371 20.48 21.57 -28.68
N PHE A 372 21.66 22.06 -29.05
CA PHE A 372 21.99 23.47 -28.97
C PHE A 372 21.03 24.35 -29.79
N SER A 373 20.67 23.92 -31.01
CA SER A 373 19.71 24.63 -31.88
C SER A 373 18.32 24.68 -31.22
N LEU A 374 17.83 23.58 -30.68
CA LEU A 374 16.54 23.51 -29.99
C LEU A 374 16.48 24.39 -28.75
N ILE A 375 17.54 24.37 -27.93
CA ILE A 375 17.62 25.21 -26.72
C ILE A 375 17.50 26.69 -27.09
N ARG A 376 18.23 27.15 -28.13
CA ARG A 376 18.20 28.54 -28.57
C ARG A 376 16.88 28.93 -29.23
N LYS A 377 16.37 28.05 -30.10
CA LYS A 377 15.12 28.31 -30.84
C LYS A 377 13.93 28.52 -29.92
N TYR A 378 13.84 27.72 -28.86
CA TYR A 378 12.69 27.72 -27.96
C TYR A 378 12.96 28.31 -26.58
N ASN A 379 14.13 28.92 -26.40
CA ASN A 379 14.56 29.47 -25.10
C ASN A 379 14.32 28.51 -23.95
N VAL A 380 14.81 27.27 -24.09
CA VAL A 380 14.63 26.19 -23.11
C VAL A 380 15.26 26.57 -21.78
N GLU A 381 14.50 26.51 -20.71
CA GLU A 381 14.92 26.82 -19.35
C GLU A 381 15.29 25.57 -18.53
N LEU A 382 14.62 24.43 -18.83
CA LEU A 382 14.82 23.18 -18.14
C LEU A 382 15.01 22.02 -19.12
N ILE A 383 15.90 21.08 -18.75
CA ILE A 383 16.08 19.82 -19.48
C ILE A 383 15.74 18.68 -18.51
N ALA A 384 14.60 18.02 -18.75
CA ALA A 384 14.14 16.84 -18.01
C ALA A 384 14.71 15.58 -18.66
N ILE A 385 15.41 14.75 -17.89
CA ILE A 385 16.04 13.51 -18.37
C ILE A 385 15.38 12.32 -17.64
N GLY A 386 14.84 11.38 -18.40
CA GLY A 386 14.31 10.14 -17.82
C GLY A 386 15.38 9.34 -17.08
N ASN A 387 15.03 8.70 -15.96
CA ASN A 387 15.97 7.95 -15.13
C ASN A 387 16.18 6.49 -15.58
N GLY A 388 15.86 6.16 -16.82
CA GLY A 388 16.04 4.82 -17.39
C GLY A 388 17.47 4.52 -17.85
N THR A 389 17.59 3.48 -18.69
CA THR A 389 18.87 3.04 -19.25
C THR A 389 19.53 4.18 -20.05
N ALA A 390 20.80 4.45 -19.84
CA ALA A 390 21.57 5.54 -20.42
C ALA A 390 21.23 6.96 -19.89
N SER A 391 20.54 7.05 -18.76
CA SER A 391 20.20 8.34 -18.14
C SER A 391 21.44 9.18 -17.83
N ARG A 392 22.49 8.57 -17.26
CA ARG A 392 23.72 9.27 -16.87
C ARG A 392 24.55 9.73 -18.07
N GLU A 393 24.67 8.87 -19.08
CA GLU A 393 25.33 9.22 -20.33
C GLU A 393 24.61 10.38 -21.02
N THR A 394 23.29 10.37 -21.02
CA THR A 394 22.47 11.44 -21.57
C THR A 394 22.57 12.72 -20.75
N GLU A 395 22.65 12.63 -19.43
CA GLU A 395 22.85 13.79 -18.55
C GLU A 395 24.23 14.43 -18.77
N ARG A 396 25.29 13.61 -18.86
CA ARG A 396 26.64 14.07 -19.17
C ARG A 396 26.69 14.81 -20.50
N PHE A 397 26.13 14.18 -21.53
CA PHE A 397 26.02 14.78 -22.86
C PHE A 397 25.26 16.13 -22.81
N ALA A 398 24.13 16.21 -22.14
CA ALA A 398 23.37 17.46 -22.00
C ALA A 398 24.18 18.54 -21.27
N LYS A 399 24.89 18.20 -20.20
CA LYS A 399 25.78 19.13 -19.47
C LYS A 399 26.92 19.65 -20.31
N GLU A 400 27.49 18.83 -21.20
CA GLU A 400 28.55 19.27 -22.14
C GLU A 400 28.00 20.30 -23.14
N VAL A 401 26.81 20.05 -23.68
CA VAL A 401 26.18 21.04 -24.57
C VAL A 401 25.88 22.35 -23.85
N ILE A 402 25.42 22.27 -22.58
CA ILE A 402 25.10 23.47 -21.78
C ILE A 402 26.36 24.29 -21.47
N LYS A 403 27.56 23.69 -21.33
CA LYS A 403 28.81 24.41 -21.09
C LYS A 403 29.09 25.42 -22.20
N GLU A 404 28.76 25.11 -23.44
CA GLU A 404 28.94 25.99 -24.60
C GLU A 404 27.96 27.17 -24.65
N ILE A 405 26.90 27.16 -23.84
CA ILE A 405 25.91 28.22 -23.77
C ILE A 405 26.36 29.31 -22.81
N LYS A 406 26.44 30.55 -23.27
CA LYS A 406 26.98 31.69 -22.49
C LYS A 406 25.88 32.35 -21.62
N GLU A 407 24.67 32.46 -22.14
CA GLU A 407 23.55 33.15 -21.49
C GLU A 407 22.33 32.22 -21.41
N ASN A 408 21.53 32.38 -20.37
CA ASN A 408 20.30 31.59 -20.14
C ASN A 408 20.53 30.08 -20.21
N LYS A 409 21.51 29.60 -19.45
CA LYS A 409 21.84 28.18 -19.38
C LYS A 409 20.66 27.39 -18.80
N PRO A 410 20.11 26.39 -19.51
CA PRO A 410 19.09 25.53 -18.95
C PRO A 410 19.66 24.67 -17.83
N GLN A 411 18.80 24.32 -16.88
CA GLN A 411 19.14 23.42 -15.79
C GLN A 411 18.71 21.99 -16.17
N THR A 412 19.60 21.01 -15.96
CA THR A 412 19.27 19.57 -16.12
C THR A 412 18.66 19.01 -14.87
N VAL A 413 17.63 18.20 -15.00
CA VAL A 413 16.95 17.51 -13.89
C VAL A 413 16.64 16.09 -14.33
N VAL A 414 17.07 15.11 -13.55
CA VAL A 414 16.68 13.72 -13.76
C VAL A 414 15.30 13.50 -13.14
N VAL A 415 14.37 12.98 -13.91
CA VAL A 415 12.98 12.72 -13.49
C VAL A 415 12.62 11.25 -13.63
N SER A 416 11.72 10.76 -12.80
CA SER A 416 11.23 9.39 -12.93
C SER A 416 10.49 9.22 -14.26
N GLU A 417 10.88 8.22 -15.07
CA GLU A 417 10.16 7.84 -16.28
C GLU A 417 9.13 6.74 -16.04
N ALA A 418 8.89 6.35 -14.77
CA ALA A 418 7.96 5.30 -14.39
C ALA A 418 6.59 5.49 -15.08
N GLY A 419 6.12 4.47 -15.80
CA GLY A 419 4.87 4.51 -16.56
C GLY A 419 4.88 5.36 -17.83
N ALA A 420 5.98 6.03 -18.23
CA ALA A 420 6.02 6.84 -19.46
C ALA A 420 5.77 6.01 -20.73
N SER A 421 6.26 4.79 -20.78
CA SER A 421 5.99 3.84 -21.86
C SER A 421 4.52 3.39 -21.91
N VAL A 422 3.87 3.25 -20.75
CA VAL A 422 2.43 2.95 -20.67
C VAL A 422 1.61 4.12 -21.18
N TYR A 423 1.96 5.35 -20.78
CA TYR A 423 1.34 6.55 -21.34
C TYR A 423 1.50 6.63 -22.86
N SER A 424 2.73 6.47 -23.38
CA SER A 424 3.01 6.62 -24.81
C SER A 424 2.22 5.64 -25.69
N ALA A 425 1.97 4.43 -25.20
CA ALA A 425 1.18 3.38 -25.85
C ALA A 425 -0.34 3.50 -25.61
N SER A 426 -0.80 4.41 -24.75
CA SER A 426 -2.20 4.56 -24.38
C SER A 426 -3.03 5.17 -25.49
N GLU A 427 -4.34 4.85 -25.50
CA GLU A 427 -5.32 5.49 -26.37
C GLU A 427 -5.39 7.01 -26.11
N PHE A 428 -5.26 7.43 -24.86
CA PHE A 428 -5.22 8.84 -24.50
C PHE A 428 -4.07 9.58 -25.22
N ALA A 429 -2.84 9.04 -25.16
CA ALA A 429 -1.69 9.64 -25.84
C ALA A 429 -1.82 9.59 -27.37
N ALA A 430 -2.45 8.54 -27.92
CA ALA A 430 -2.74 8.44 -29.34
C ALA A 430 -3.71 9.53 -29.81
N ASN A 431 -4.72 9.85 -29.02
CA ASN A 431 -5.68 10.92 -29.31
C ASN A 431 -5.06 12.31 -29.09
N GLU A 432 -4.21 12.47 -28.07
CA GLU A 432 -3.49 13.73 -27.81
C GLU A 432 -2.46 14.05 -28.90
N PHE A 433 -1.79 13.03 -29.43
CA PHE A 433 -0.75 13.14 -30.46
C PHE A 433 -0.96 12.16 -31.61
N PRO A 434 -1.98 12.32 -32.44
CA PRO A 434 -2.32 11.35 -33.49
C PRO A 434 -1.24 11.21 -34.56
N ASN A 435 -0.45 12.26 -34.80
CA ASN A 435 0.59 12.30 -35.83
C ASN A 435 2.02 12.11 -35.27
N LEU A 436 2.16 11.91 -33.97
CA LEU A 436 3.46 11.74 -33.33
C LEU A 436 3.79 10.26 -33.16
N ASP A 437 5.02 9.88 -33.51
CA ASP A 437 5.52 8.53 -33.27
C ASP A 437 5.43 8.15 -31.77
N VAL A 438 5.02 6.91 -31.51
CA VAL A 438 4.83 6.40 -30.14
C VAL A 438 6.09 6.60 -29.29
N SER A 439 7.29 6.39 -29.88
CA SER A 439 8.55 6.53 -29.17
C SER A 439 8.86 7.96 -28.70
N LEU A 440 8.29 8.97 -29.34
CA LEU A 440 8.50 10.39 -29.00
C LEU A 440 7.52 10.89 -27.92
N ARG A 441 6.38 10.22 -27.75
CA ARG A 441 5.38 10.60 -26.72
C ARG A 441 5.91 10.46 -25.32
N GLY A 442 6.83 9.52 -25.08
CA GLY A 442 7.54 9.34 -23.81
C GLY A 442 8.34 10.59 -23.43
N ALA A 443 9.09 11.15 -24.36
CA ALA A 443 9.87 12.38 -24.12
C ALA A 443 8.99 13.59 -23.80
N VAL A 444 7.81 13.70 -24.42
CA VAL A 444 6.81 14.73 -24.08
C VAL A 444 6.35 14.59 -22.64
N SER A 445 6.01 13.36 -22.24
CA SER A 445 5.58 13.07 -20.88
C SER A 445 6.68 13.38 -19.86
N ILE A 446 7.94 13.03 -20.14
CA ILE A 446 9.10 13.35 -19.29
C ILE A 446 9.25 14.87 -19.09
N ALA A 447 9.10 15.67 -20.15
CA ALA A 447 9.15 17.13 -20.04
C ALA A 447 8.03 17.69 -19.15
N ARG A 448 6.79 17.24 -19.38
CA ARG A 448 5.60 17.70 -18.64
C ARG A 448 5.60 17.27 -17.18
N ARG A 449 6.18 16.11 -16.84
CA ARG A 449 6.32 15.67 -15.45
C ARG A 449 7.19 16.60 -14.62
N LEU A 450 8.19 17.22 -15.24
CA LEU A 450 9.00 18.21 -14.55
C LEU A 450 8.21 19.49 -14.32
N GLN A 451 7.38 19.90 -15.28
CA GLN A 451 6.52 21.08 -15.14
C GLN A 451 5.48 20.88 -14.03
N ASP A 452 4.72 19.77 -14.05
CA ASP A 452 3.76 19.38 -13.03
C ASP A 452 3.61 17.84 -12.96
N PRO A 453 4.21 17.17 -11.95
CA PRO A 453 4.15 15.73 -11.80
C PRO A 453 2.71 15.21 -11.67
N LEU A 454 1.88 15.87 -10.86
CA LEU A 454 0.49 15.46 -10.63
C LEU A 454 -0.33 15.49 -11.91
N ALA A 455 -0.30 16.62 -12.63
CA ALA A 455 -1.07 16.83 -13.85
C ALA A 455 -0.73 15.81 -14.94
N GLU A 456 0.50 15.35 -15.00
CA GLU A 456 0.94 14.38 -16.01
C GLU A 456 0.70 12.92 -15.55
N LEU A 457 1.04 12.57 -14.29
CA LEU A 457 0.92 11.21 -13.79
C LEU A 457 -0.52 10.70 -13.69
N VAL A 458 -1.50 11.57 -13.51
CA VAL A 458 -2.92 11.17 -13.49
C VAL A 458 -3.43 10.63 -14.83
N LYS A 459 -2.71 10.85 -15.93
CA LYS A 459 -3.02 10.30 -17.26
C LYS A 459 -2.74 8.80 -17.35
N ILE A 460 -2.00 8.25 -16.39
CA ILE A 460 -1.57 6.84 -16.33
C ILE A 460 -2.39 6.12 -15.27
N GLU A 461 -2.72 4.86 -15.52
CA GLU A 461 -3.31 4.02 -14.47
C GLU A 461 -2.34 3.92 -13.28
N PRO A 462 -2.77 4.21 -12.03
CA PRO A 462 -1.86 4.35 -10.89
C PRO A 462 -0.95 3.16 -10.66
N LYS A 463 -1.45 1.94 -10.83
CA LYS A 463 -0.64 0.71 -10.68
C LYS A 463 0.48 0.59 -11.73
N ALA A 464 0.35 1.22 -12.89
CA ALA A 464 1.36 1.20 -13.95
C ALA A 464 2.55 2.14 -13.67
N ILE A 465 2.44 3.02 -12.67
CA ILE A 465 3.55 3.89 -12.24
C ILE A 465 4.68 3.06 -11.61
N GLY A 466 4.37 1.92 -11.00
CA GLY A 466 5.38 0.90 -10.69
C GLY A 466 6.32 1.21 -9.53
N VAL A 467 5.88 1.97 -8.53
CA VAL A 467 6.68 2.34 -7.33
C VAL A 467 6.40 1.45 -6.12
N GLY A 468 5.75 0.32 -6.33
CA GLY A 468 5.45 -0.67 -5.29
C GLY A 468 6.45 -1.80 -5.24
N GLN A 469 6.46 -2.51 -4.10
CA GLN A 469 7.13 -3.80 -3.96
C GLN A 469 6.10 -4.92 -4.12
N TYR A 470 6.47 -6.01 -4.80
CA TYR A 470 5.58 -7.17 -5.00
C TYR A 470 4.19 -6.83 -5.56
N GLN A 471 4.06 -5.74 -6.33
CA GLN A 471 2.76 -5.23 -6.80
C GLN A 471 1.94 -6.23 -7.62
N HIS A 472 2.58 -7.24 -8.23
CA HIS A 472 1.92 -8.30 -8.98
C HIS A 472 1.49 -9.49 -8.11
N ASP A 473 1.96 -9.57 -6.86
CA ASP A 473 1.70 -10.66 -5.92
C ASP A 473 0.63 -10.32 -4.89
N VAL A 474 0.15 -9.07 -4.86
CA VAL A 474 -0.88 -8.58 -3.94
C VAL A 474 -2.27 -8.63 -4.56
N ASN A 475 -3.30 -8.50 -3.73
CA ASN A 475 -4.69 -8.41 -4.20
C ASN A 475 -4.89 -7.18 -5.10
N GLN A 476 -5.13 -7.42 -6.40
CA GLN A 476 -5.22 -6.37 -7.42
C GLN A 476 -6.41 -5.42 -7.23
N THR A 477 -7.52 -5.90 -6.65
CA THR A 477 -8.71 -5.08 -6.38
C THR A 477 -8.45 -4.11 -5.23
N GLN A 478 -7.83 -4.59 -4.15
CA GLN A 478 -7.45 -3.75 -3.01
C GLN A 478 -6.39 -2.73 -3.41
N LEU A 479 -5.38 -3.16 -4.20
CA LEU A 479 -4.35 -2.28 -4.74
C LEU A 479 -4.98 -1.16 -5.56
N ALA A 480 -5.83 -1.47 -6.54
CA ALA A 480 -6.48 -0.47 -7.39
C ALA A 480 -7.29 0.54 -6.55
N ARG A 481 -8.12 0.05 -5.63
CA ARG A 481 -8.92 0.91 -4.73
C ARG A 481 -8.06 1.86 -3.90
N LYS A 482 -6.98 1.34 -3.31
CA LYS A 482 -6.07 2.16 -2.49
C LYS A 482 -5.36 3.23 -3.30
N LEU A 483 -4.86 2.87 -4.48
CA LEU A 483 -4.15 3.82 -5.36
C LEU A 483 -5.09 4.87 -5.97
N ASP A 484 -6.32 4.50 -6.31
CA ASP A 484 -7.33 5.45 -6.77
C ASP A 484 -7.68 6.47 -5.68
N ALA A 485 -7.82 6.02 -4.42
CA ALA A 485 -8.02 6.91 -3.28
C ALA A 485 -6.85 7.89 -3.11
N VAL A 486 -5.61 7.42 -3.23
CA VAL A 486 -4.41 8.29 -3.17
C VAL A 486 -4.44 9.37 -4.25
N VAL A 487 -4.76 9.01 -5.49
CA VAL A 487 -4.83 10.00 -6.58
C VAL A 487 -5.94 11.01 -6.32
N GLU A 488 -7.11 10.56 -5.89
CA GLU A 488 -8.23 11.44 -5.52
C GLU A 488 -7.82 12.42 -4.42
N ASP A 489 -7.21 11.94 -3.35
CA ASP A 489 -6.77 12.78 -2.23
C ASP A 489 -5.73 13.82 -2.66
N CYS A 490 -4.72 13.43 -3.45
CA CYS A 490 -3.69 14.32 -3.95
C CYS A 490 -4.27 15.42 -4.85
N VAL A 491 -5.14 15.06 -5.80
CA VAL A 491 -5.76 16.02 -6.73
C VAL A 491 -6.61 17.03 -5.99
N ASN A 492 -7.43 16.59 -5.04
CA ASN A 492 -8.31 17.47 -4.28
C ASN A 492 -7.55 18.30 -3.23
N ALA A 493 -6.42 17.81 -2.70
CA ALA A 493 -5.55 18.59 -1.82
C ALA A 493 -4.88 19.77 -2.56
N VAL A 494 -4.41 19.55 -3.80
CA VAL A 494 -3.78 20.58 -4.65
C VAL A 494 -4.82 21.53 -5.21
N GLY A 495 -5.98 21.01 -5.63
CA GLY A 495 -6.97 21.74 -6.44
C GLY A 495 -6.59 21.77 -7.91
N VAL A 496 -7.54 22.09 -8.77
CA VAL A 496 -7.40 21.94 -10.22
C VAL A 496 -7.79 23.23 -10.92
N ASP A 497 -6.93 23.75 -11.79
CA ASP A 497 -7.27 24.89 -12.64
C ASP A 497 -8.26 24.46 -13.74
N LEU A 498 -9.44 25.07 -13.73
CA LEU A 498 -10.56 24.71 -14.61
C LEU A 498 -10.26 24.97 -16.10
N ASN A 499 -9.43 25.96 -16.37
CA ASN A 499 -9.13 26.41 -17.75
C ASN A 499 -7.97 25.64 -18.39
N THR A 500 -7.09 25.01 -17.61
CA THR A 500 -5.89 24.35 -18.15
C THR A 500 -5.90 22.83 -17.94
N ALA A 501 -6.69 22.32 -17.00
CA ALA A 501 -6.70 20.90 -16.64
C ALA A 501 -7.15 19.99 -17.79
N SER A 502 -6.49 18.84 -17.88
CA SER A 502 -6.90 17.76 -18.78
C SER A 502 -8.12 17.02 -18.25
N ALA A 503 -8.86 16.33 -19.13
CA ALA A 503 -9.99 15.50 -18.72
C ALA A 503 -9.61 14.42 -17.69
N PRO A 504 -8.47 13.69 -17.79
CA PRO A 504 -8.03 12.77 -16.75
C PRO A 504 -7.83 13.44 -15.38
N LEU A 505 -7.29 14.65 -15.32
CA LEU A 505 -7.10 15.39 -14.07
C LEU A 505 -8.44 15.82 -13.48
N LEU A 506 -9.33 16.39 -14.29
CA LEU A 506 -10.68 16.79 -13.90
C LEU A 506 -11.49 15.60 -13.36
N ALA A 507 -11.34 14.41 -13.97
CA ALA A 507 -12.06 13.20 -13.55
C ALA A 507 -11.70 12.71 -12.14
N ARG A 508 -10.61 13.21 -11.54
CA ARG A 508 -10.17 12.89 -10.17
C ARG A 508 -10.67 13.89 -9.12
N VAL A 509 -11.30 14.97 -9.57
CA VAL A 509 -11.91 15.94 -8.64
C VAL A 509 -13.17 15.34 -8.01
N ALA A 510 -13.40 15.67 -6.75
CA ALA A 510 -14.57 15.22 -5.98
C ALA A 510 -15.88 15.41 -6.76
N GLY A 511 -16.71 14.38 -6.81
CA GLY A 511 -18.00 14.39 -7.51
C GLY A 511 -17.93 14.36 -9.04
N MET A 512 -16.72 14.24 -9.63
CA MET A 512 -16.55 14.19 -11.08
C MET A 512 -16.52 12.76 -11.61
N THR A 513 -17.01 12.59 -12.82
CA THR A 513 -16.89 11.35 -13.61
C THR A 513 -16.09 11.64 -14.87
N LYS A 514 -15.59 10.60 -15.53
CA LYS A 514 -14.91 10.76 -16.84
C LYS A 514 -15.74 11.51 -17.86
N THR A 515 -17.04 11.24 -17.90
CA THR A 515 -17.98 11.92 -18.81
C THR A 515 -18.13 13.41 -18.45
N LEU A 516 -18.28 13.75 -17.17
CA LEU A 516 -18.38 15.15 -16.75
C LEU A 516 -17.09 15.91 -17.01
N ALA A 517 -15.93 15.29 -16.76
CA ALA A 517 -14.63 15.88 -17.07
C ALA A 517 -14.46 16.17 -18.55
N GLN A 518 -14.88 15.25 -19.42
CA GLN A 518 -14.86 15.44 -20.85
C GLN A 518 -15.81 16.56 -21.28
N ASN A 519 -17.02 16.62 -20.76
CA ASN A 519 -17.99 17.67 -21.03
C ASN A 519 -17.46 19.07 -20.61
N ILE A 520 -16.68 19.16 -19.53
CA ILE A 520 -16.04 20.43 -19.14
C ILE A 520 -15.02 20.86 -20.18
N VAL A 521 -14.19 19.96 -20.68
CA VAL A 521 -13.20 20.27 -21.72
C VAL A 521 -13.87 20.71 -23.01
N GLU A 522 -14.88 19.96 -23.46
CA GLU A 522 -15.66 20.29 -24.66
C GLU A 522 -16.34 21.66 -24.53
N TYR A 523 -17.00 21.92 -23.40
CA TYR A 523 -17.63 23.22 -23.12
C TYR A 523 -16.62 24.37 -23.18
N ARG A 524 -15.41 24.17 -22.59
CA ARG A 524 -14.33 25.16 -22.64
C ARG A 524 -13.83 25.40 -24.06
N ASP A 525 -13.70 24.35 -24.85
CA ASP A 525 -13.22 24.43 -26.23
C ASP A 525 -14.24 25.16 -27.17
N GLU A 526 -15.54 24.96 -26.90
CA GLU A 526 -16.63 25.59 -27.66
C GLU A 526 -16.95 27.02 -27.24
N ASN A 527 -16.91 27.31 -25.93
CA ASN A 527 -17.40 28.57 -25.35
C ASN A 527 -16.28 29.50 -24.84
N GLY A 528 -15.02 29.05 -24.89
CA GLY A 528 -13.88 29.75 -24.32
C GLY A 528 -13.67 29.46 -22.82
N ARG A 529 -12.73 30.20 -22.24
CA ARG A 529 -12.36 30.04 -20.83
C ARG A 529 -13.53 30.30 -19.88
N PHE A 530 -13.58 29.56 -18.80
CA PHE A 530 -14.46 29.85 -17.68
C PHE A 530 -14.00 31.12 -16.97
N GLU A 531 -14.91 32.04 -16.73
CA GLU A 531 -14.67 33.29 -16.01
C GLU A 531 -15.14 33.22 -14.55
N SER A 532 -16.02 32.26 -14.24
CA SER A 532 -16.50 32.02 -12.87
C SER A 532 -16.85 30.54 -12.64
N ARG A 533 -16.76 30.09 -11.40
CA ARG A 533 -17.19 28.74 -10.99
C ARG A 533 -18.67 28.49 -11.27
N SER A 534 -19.50 29.54 -11.24
CA SER A 534 -20.94 29.43 -11.50
C SER A 534 -21.23 28.97 -12.94
N GLU A 535 -20.34 29.19 -13.91
CA GLU A 535 -20.48 28.72 -15.28
C GLU A 535 -20.41 27.20 -15.41
N LEU A 536 -19.84 26.48 -14.45
CA LEU A 536 -19.90 25.00 -14.37
C LEU A 536 -21.35 24.48 -14.42
N LYS A 537 -22.32 25.25 -13.92
CA LYS A 537 -23.75 24.88 -13.98
C LYS A 537 -24.32 24.86 -15.43
N LYS A 538 -23.60 25.43 -16.38
CA LYS A 538 -23.97 25.40 -17.81
C LYS A 538 -23.41 24.17 -18.53
N VAL A 539 -22.46 23.46 -17.91
CA VAL A 539 -21.87 22.27 -18.51
C VAL A 539 -22.90 21.14 -18.58
N PRO A 540 -23.06 20.47 -19.74
CA PRO A 540 -24.02 19.39 -19.89
C PRO A 540 -23.85 18.28 -18.84
N ARG A 541 -24.95 17.83 -18.24
CA ARG A 541 -25.03 16.78 -17.22
C ARG A 541 -24.38 17.11 -15.87
N LEU A 542 -23.79 18.28 -15.69
CA LEU A 542 -23.25 18.71 -14.40
C LEU A 542 -24.39 19.24 -13.52
N GLY A 543 -24.99 18.35 -12.75
CA GLY A 543 -26.13 18.66 -11.86
C GLY A 543 -25.69 19.36 -10.56
N PRO A 544 -26.67 19.79 -9.74
CA PRO A 544 -26.42 20.51 -8.48
C PRO A 544 -25.50 19.75 -7.52
N LYS A 545 -25.66 18.41 -7.41
CA LYS A 545 -24.83 17.59 -6.53
C LYS A 545 -23.37 17.51 -6.99
N ALA A 546 -23.14 17.35 -8.28
CA ALA A 546 -21.79 17.36 -8.83
C ALA A 546 -21.13 18.73 -8.66
N PHE A 547 -21.88 19.84 -8.86
CA PHE A 547 -21.40 21.18 -8.61
C PHE A 547 -21.01 21.39 -7.14
N GLU A 548 -21.86 20.99 -6.21
CA GLU A 548 -21.57 21.05 -4.77
C GLU A 548 -20.26 20.34 -4.43
N GLN A 549 -20.06 19.12 -4.95
CA GLN A 549 -18.87 18.33 -4.65
C GLN A 549 -17.59 18.92 -5.25
N CYS A 550 -17.62 19.43 -6.48
CA CYS A 550 -16.41 19.82 -7.21
C CYS A 550 -16.02 21.29 -7.08
N ALA A 551 -16.97 22.20 -6.85
CA ALA A 551 -16.76 23.64 -7.02
C ALA A 551 -15.62 24.21 -6.15
N GLY A 552 -15.47 23.75 -4.92
CA GLY A 552 -14.41 24.22 -4.03
C GLY A 552 -13.00 23.76 -4.44
N PHE A 553 -12.89 22.67 -5.22
CA PHE A 553 -11.62 22.13 -5.70
C PHE A 553 -11.23 22.64 -7.09
N MET A 554 -12.19 23.23 -7.84
CA MET A 554 -11.96 23.84 -9.14
C MET A 554 -11.53 25.28 -8.95
N ARG A 555 -10.47 25.71 -9.60
CA ARG A 555 -9.89 27.05 -9.47
C ARG A 555 -9.86 27.79 -10.79
N ILE A 556 -10.01 29.11 -10.71
CA ILE A 556 -9.91 30.01 -11.86
C ILE A 556 -9.01 31.18 -11.44
N ALA A 557 -7.76 31.18 -11.90
CA ALA A 557 -6.75 32.15 -11.45
C ALA A 557 -7.09 33.60 -11.83
N GLU A 558 -7.69 33.84 -13.01
CA GLU A 558 -8.00 35.16 -13.54
C GLU A 558 -9.50 35.26 -13.86
N GLY A 559 -10.34 34.92 -12.89
CA GLY A 559 -11.79 34.94 -13.00
C GLY A 559 -12.40 36.31 -12.62
N LYS A 560 -13.70 36.46 -12.86
CA LYS A 560 -14.46 37.64 -12.44
C LYS A 560 -14.54 37.79 -10.94
N ASN A 561 -14.59 36.67 -10.20
CA ASN A 561 -14.59 36.65 -8.75
C ASN A 561 -13.23 36.18 -8.27
N PRO A 562 -12.43 36.99 -7.57
CA PRO A 562 -11.13 36.56 -7.03
C PRO A 562 -11.19 35.36 -6.09
N LEU A 563 -12.32 35.10 -5.42
CA LEU A 563 -12.52 33.93 -4.59
C LEU A 563 -12.49 32.62 -5.37
N ASP A 564 -12.78 32.66 -6.68
CA ASP A 564 -12.71 31.46 -7.54
C ASP A 564 -11.26 30.95 -7.72
N ALA A 565 -10.25 31.75 -7.41
CA ALA A 565 -8.85 31.33 -7.35
C ALA A 565 -8.48 30.62 -6.04
N SER A 566 -9.32 30.69 -5.01
CA SER A 566 -9.07 30.16 -3.66
C SER A 566 -9.71 28.79 -3.45
N GLY A 567 -9.43 28.16 -2.31
CA GLY A 567 -10.11 26.94 -1.85
C GLY A 567 -11.41 27.19 -1.09
N VAL A 568 -11.90 28.44 -1.03
CA VAL A 568 -13.18 28.77 -0.40
C VAL A 568 -14.31 28.21 -1.25
N HIS A 569 -15.19 27.42 -0.63
CA HIS A 569 -16.36 26.88 -1.34
C HIS A 569 -17.37 27.97 -1.65
N PRO A 570 -18.04 27.97 -2.83
CA PRO A 570 -19.05 28.98 -3.17
C PRO A 570 -20.18 29.16 -2.15
N GLU A 571 -20.55 28.11 -1.42
CA GLU A 571 -21.53 28.17 -0.32
C GLU A 571 -21.11 29.16 0.78
N ALA A 572 -19.81 29.29 1.02
CA ALA A 572 -19.24 30.11 2.08
C ALA A 572 -18.90 31.56 1.62
N TYR A 573 -19.17 31.94 0.37
CA TYR A 573 -18.98 33.33 -0.09
C TYR A 573 -19.70 34.36 0.76
N PRO A 574 -20.94 34.11 1.25
CA PRO A 574 -21.60 35.05 2.16
C PRO A 574 -20.83 35.36 3.47
N VAL A 575 -20.05 34.38 3.97
CA VAL A 575 -19.17 34.62 5.14
C VAL A 575 -18.06 35.60 4.78
N VAL A 576 -17.47 35.48 3.59
CA VAL A 576 -16.45 36.41 3.10
C VAL A 576 -17.04 37.80 2.93
N GLU A 577 -18.28 37.92 2.42
CA GLU A 577 -18.96 39.20 2.29
C GLU A 577 -19.16 39.88 3.66
N LYS A 578 -19.50 39.12 4.72
CA LYS A 578 -19.54 39.65 6.10
C LYS A 578 -18.18 40.18 6.55
N ILE A 579 -17.09 39.45 6.21
CA ILE A 579 -15.72 39.87 6.53
C ILE A 579 -15.37 41.18 5.84
N LEU A 580 -15.69 41.29 4.53
CA LEU A 580 -15.45 42.52 3.74
C LEU A 580 -16.21 43.73 4.32
N GLN A 581 -17.47 43.53 4.72
CA GLN A 581 -18.26 44.58 5.38
C GLN A 581 -17.66 45.02 6.72
N ALA A 582 -17.20 44.05 7.53
CA ALA A 582 -16.60 44.33 8.82
C ALA A 582 -15.24 45.05 8.71
N THR A 583 -14.48 44.76 7.66
CA THR A 583 -13.15 45.36 7.45
C THR A 583 -13.20 46.63 6.58
N ALA A 584 -14.33 46.91 5.94
CA ALA A 584 -14.49 47.98 4.96
C ALA A 584 -13.44 47.92 3.83
N GLN A 585 -13.00 46.74 3.45
CA GLN A 585 -12.01 46.48 2.38
C GLN A 585 -12.64 45.84 1.16
N SER A 586 -11.99 45.98 0.01
CA SER A 586 -12.33 45.17 -1.18
C SER A 586 -11.76 43.79 -1.07
N ILE A 587 -12.28 42.84 -1.83
CA ILE A 587 -11.76 41.47 -1.89
C ILE A 587 -10.31 41.43 -2.38
N GLN A 588 -9.95 42.29 -3.32
CA GLN A 588 -8.60 42.41 -3.87
C GLN A 588 -7.59 42.88 -2.81
N ASP A 589 -8.01 43.77 -1.90
CA ASP A 589 -7.16 44.32 -0.83
C ASP A 589 -7.01 43.33 0.34
N LEU A 590 -8.03 42.49 0.57
CA LEU A 590 -8.06 41.52 1.67
C LEU A 590 -7.31 40.22 1.32
N MET A 591 -7.46 39.72 0.08
CA MET A 591 -6.79 38.49 -0.35
C MET A 591 -5.27 38.67 -0.42
N GLY A 592 -4.54 37.79 0.27
CA GLY A 592 -3.08 37.86 0.41
C GLY A 592 -2.59 38.82 1.51
N ASN A 593 -3.49 39.55 2.17
CA ASN A 593 -3.14 40.47 3.23
C ASN A 593 -3.22 39.81 4.63
N ALA A 594 -2.19 39.00 4.93
CA ALA A 594 -2.11 38.27 6.17
C ALA A 594 -2.16 39.18 7.43
N SER A 595 -1.69 40.44 7.33
CA SER A 595 -1.65 41.35 8.45
C SER A 595 -3.05 41.80 8.93
N VAL A 596 -3.98 41.96 8.00
CA VAL A 596 -5.38 42.29 8.30
C VAL A 596 -6.13 41.05 8.77
N VAL A 597 -6.01 39.95 8.03
CA VAL A 597 -6.75 38.71 8.35
C VAL A 597 -6.43 38.21 9.74
N ARG A 598 -5.17 38.27 10.20
CA ARG A 598 -4.74 37.79 11.52
C ARG A 598 -5.26 38.65 12.69
N GLN A 599 -5.71 39.86 12.45
CA GLN A 599 -6.31 40.73 13.44
C GLN A 599 -7.79 40.43 13.70
N LEU A 600 -8.41 39.64 12.82
CA LEU A 600 -9.82 39.30 12.88
C LEU A 600 -10.06 38.15 13.86
N ASP A 601 -11.12 38.24 14.62
CA ASP A 601 -11.59 37.13 15.46
C ASP A 601 -12.59 36.28 14.67
N ALA A 602 -12.20 35.05 14.33
CA ALA A 602 -13.03 34.12 13.59
C ALA A 602 -14.41 33.87 14.21
N LYS A 603 -14.51 33.99 15.54
CA LYS A 603 -15.78 33.77 16.25
C LYS A 603 -16.88 34.77 15.88
N GLN A 604 -16.51 35.97 15.39
CA GLN A 604 -17.46 36.99 14.98
C GLN A 604 -18.20 36.68 13.70
N PHE A 605 -17.70 35.74 12.90
CA PHE A 605 -18.21 35.38 11.56
C PHE A 605 -18.90 34.03 11.51
N ILE A 606 -19.04 33.35 12.68
CA ILE A 606 -19.78 32.11 12.82
C ILE A 606 -21.28 32.37 12.65
N ASP A 607 -21.98 31.47 11.96
CA ASP A 607 -23.44 31.50 11.87
C ASP A 607 -24.01 30.05 12.01
N GLU A 608 -25.32 29.90 11.78
CA GLU A 608 -25.99 28.60 11.91
C GLU A 608 -25.49 27.57 10.92
N GLN A 609 -24.95 27.99 9.78
CA GLN A 609 -24.48 27.11 8.71
C GLN A 609 -22.97 26.87 8.76
N PHE A 610 -22.18 27.87 9.16
CA PHE A 610 -20.72 27.84 9.12
C PHE A 610 -20.14 28.09 10.53
N GLY A 611 -19.52 27.05 11.08
CA GLY A 611 -18.87 27.08 12.39
C GLY A 611 -17.44 27.58 12.36
N LEU A 612 -16.79 27.52 13.52
CA LEU A 612 -15.42 27.99 13.70
C LEU A 612 -14.40 27.31 12.75
N PRO A 613 -14.45 25.97 12.51
CA PRO A 613 -13.52 25.31 11.58
C PRO A 613 -13.57 25.88 10.16
N THR A 614 -14.76 26.07 9.60
CA THR A 614 -14.92 26.65 8.25
C THR A 614 -14.44 28.10 8.20
N VAL A 615 -14.77 28.93 9.20
CA VAL A 615 -14.30 30.34 9.23
C VAL A 615 -12.78 30.41 9.32
N GLN A 616 -12.16 29.54 10.11
CA GLN A 616 -10.68 29.46 10.19
C GLN A 616 -10.05 29.03 8.87
N ASP A 617 -10.65 28.09 8.16
CA ASP A 617 -10.16 27.69 6.83
C ASP A 617 -10.33 28.81 5.81
N ILE A 618 -11.43 29.57 5.86
CA ILE A 618 -11.60 30.78 5.05
C ILE A 618 -10.48 31.79 5.34
N PHE A 619 -10.15 32.03 6.58
CA PHE A 619 -9.06 32.93 6.95
C PHE A 619 -7.72 32.51 6.38
N LYS A 620 -7.39 31.20 6.46
CA LYS A 620 -6.17 30.65 5.85
C LYS A 620 -6.13 30.85 4.34
N GLU A 621 -7.27 30.66 3.67
CA GLU A 621 -7.38 30.87 2.23
C GLU A 621 -7.32 32.36 1.85
N LEU A 622 -7.82 33.27 2.67
CA LEU A 622 -7.68 34.71 2.46
C LEU A 622 -6.25 35.19 2.72
N GLU A 623 -5.53 34.61 3.69
CA GLU A 623 -4.11 34.92 3.94
C GLU A 623 -3.21 34.50 2.75
N LYS A 624 -3.46 33.33 2.19
CA LYS A 624 -2.68 32.72 1.10
C LYS A 624 -3.60 32.02 0.11
N PRO A 625 -4.22 32.77 -0.81
CA PRO A 625 -5.19 32.21 -1.73
C PRO A 625 -4.60 31.14 -2.63
N GLY A 626 -5.32 30.02 -2.76
CA GLY A 626 -4.95 28.95 -3.67
C GLY A 626 -3.57 28.34 -3.44
N ARG A 627 -3.08 28.35 -2.20
CA ARG A 627 -1.75 27.81 -1.88
C ARG A 627 -1.63 26.35 -2.36
N ASP A 628 -0.60 26.10 -3.16
CA ASP A 628 -0.18 24.75 -3.50
C ASP A 628 0.46 24.09 -2.26
N PRO A 629 -0.02 22.94 -1.78
CA PRO A 629 0.55 22.24 -0.64
C PRO A 629 1.90 21.58 -0.98
N ARG A 630 2.24 21.43 -2.25
CA ARG A 630 3.53 20.91 -2.72
C ARG A 630 4.61 21.96 -2.46
N GLY A 631 5.77 21.57 -1.97
CA GLY A 631 6.86 22.49 -1.62
C GLY A 631 7.42 23.27 -2.79
N GLU A 632 8.49 24.04 -2.54
CA GLU A 632 9.25 24.71 -3.58
C GLU A 632 10.10 23.71 -4.36
N PHE A 633 10.17 23.89 -5.68
CA PHE A 633 11.02 23.08 -6.55
C PHE A 633 12.49 23.29 -6.24
N LYS A 634 13.19 22.20 -5.93
CA LYS A 634 14.65 22.15 -5.68
C LYS A 634 15.24 20.96 -6.43
N THR A 635 16.50 21.07 -6.81
CA THR A 635 17.24 19.99 -7.48
C THR A 635 18.46 19.61 -6.67
N ALA A 636 18.80 18.31 -6.65
CA ALA A 636 20.05 17.84 -6.07
C ALA A 636 21.23 18.28 -6.93
N VAL A 637 22.33 18.68 -6.28
CA VAL A 637 23.59 18.98 -6.95
C VAL A 637 24.51 17.77 -6.75
N PHE A 638 24.61 16.91 -7.77
CA PHE A 638 25.51 15.78 -7.73
C PHE A 638 26.96 16.21 -7.78
N ALA A 639 27.82 15.48 -7.06
CA ALA A 639 29.24 15.80 -7.00
C ALA A 639 29.94 15.57 -8.35
N GLU A 640 30.71 16.55 -8.79
CA GLU A 640 31.51 16.43 -10.02
C GLU A 640 32.59 15.32 -9.87
N GLY A 641 32.73 14.48 -10.90
CA GLY A 641 33.71 13.39 -10.91
C GLY A 641 33.33 12.14 -10.14
N VAL A 642 32.03 12.03 -9.70
CA VAL A 642 31.45 10.83 -9.09
C VAL A 642 30.35 10.34 -10.02
N GLU A 643 30.68 9.43 -10.93
CA GLU A 643 29.76 8.95 -11.98
C GLU A 643 29.53 7.45 -11.91
N GLU A 644 30.48 6.70 -11.41
CA GLU A 644 30.42 5.25 -11.28
C GLU A 644 30.60 4.79 -9.82
N ILE A 645 30.10 3.59 -9.52
CA ILE A 645 30.24 3.00 -8.18
C ILE A 645 31.71 2.90 -7.73
N THR A 646 32.64 2.80 -8.68
CA THR A 646 34.08 2.73 -8.44
C THR A 646 34.70 4.07 -8.01
N ASP A 647 34.02 5.18 -8.26
CA ASP A 647 34.46 6.51 -7.86
C ASP A 647 34.17 6.81 -6.38
N LEU A 648 33.25 6.01 -5.80
CA LEU A 648 32.84 6.19 -4.43
C LEU A 648 33.90 5.69 -3.44
N LYS A 649 34.16 6.52 -2.44
CA LYS A 649 35.05 6.16 -1.32
C LYS A 649 34.29 6.29 0.00
N PRO A 650 34.44 5.34 0.93
CA PRO A 650 33.91 5.48 2.28
C PRO A 650 34.32 6.83 2.91
N GLY A 651 33.34 7.49 3.54
CA GLY A 651 33.52 8.81 4.13
C GLY A 651 33.16 10.00 3.22
N MET A 652 32.94 9.81 1.91
CA MET A 652 32.45 10.88 1.02
C MET A 652 31.06 11.34 1.47
N ILE A 653 30.87 12.65 1.52
CA ILE A 653 29.56 13.29 1.76
C ILE A 653 29.04 13.78 0.42
N LEU A 654 27.88 13.30 0.04
CA LEU A 654 27.25 13.55 -1.25
C LEU A 654 25.82 14.06 -1.03
N GLU A 655 25.34 14.85 -1.96
CA GLU A 655 23.92 15.18 -2.06
C GLU A 655 23.25 14.17 -2.98
N GLY A 656 22.06 13.71 -2.60
CA GLY A 656 21.32 12.74 -3.40
C GLY A 656 19.83 12.95 -3.32
N THR A 657 19.10 12.32 -4.24
CA THR A 657 17.64 12.34 -4.28
C THR A 657 17.09 11.01 -3.80
N VAL A 658 16.16 11.02 -2.87
CA VAL A 658 15.46 9.83 -2.41
C VAL A 658 14.58 9.28 -3.56
N THR A 659 14.90 8.09 -4.04
CA THR A 659 14.18 7.44 -5.15
C THR A 659 13.05 6.54 -4.67
N ASN A 660 13.22 5.91 -3.52
CA ASN A 660 12.22 5.03 -2.93
C ASN A 660 12.39 4.95 -1.41
N VAL A 661 11.29 4.79 -0.68
CA VAL A 661 11.27 4.59 0.76
C VAL A 661 10.57 3.27 1.08
N THR A 662 11.19 2.48 1.95
CA THR A 662 10.71 1.18 2.40
C THR A 662 10.72 1.12 3.92
N ASN A 663 10.10 0.10 4.52
CA ASN A 663 10.08 -0.04 5.98
C ASN A 663 11.45 -0.26 6.62
N PHE A 664 12.45 -0.70 5.85
CA PHE A 664 13.81 -0.93 6.34
C PHE A 664 14.79 0.20 6.01
N GLY A 665 14.37 1.22 5.25
CA GLY A 665 15.22 2.37 4.93
C GLY A 665 14.83 3.07 3.63
N ALA A 666 15.69 3.97 3.18
CA ALA A 666 15.50 4.78 1.99
C ALA A 666 16.59 4.49 0.94
N PHE A 667 16.18 4.45 -0.31
CA PHE A 667 17.08 4.41 -1.46
C PHE A 667 17.37 5.83 -1.92
N VAL A 668 18.64 6.11 -2.17
CA VAL A 668 19.08 7.44 -2.54
C VAL A 668 19.97 7.36 -3.79
N ASP A 669 19.56 8.08 -4.84
CA ASP A 669 20.38 8.32 -6.01
C ASP A 669 21.41 9.41 -5.69
N ILE A 670 22.67 9.04 -5.69
CA ILE A 670 23.81 9.91 -5.38
C ILE A 670 24.64 10.27 -6.63
N GLY A 671 24.07 10.06 -7.82
CA GLY A 671 24.71 10.39 -9.09
C GLY A 671 25.52 9.26 -9.74
N VAL A 672 25.50 8.03 -9.19
CA VAL A 672 26.08 6.83 -9.79
C VAL A 672 24.98 5.90 -10.36
N HIS A 673 25.35 4.90 -11.16
CA HIS A 673 24.39 4.00 -11.83
C HIS A 673 23.63 3.05 -10.89
N GLN A 674 23.81 3.19 -9.59
CA GLN A 674 23.21 2.34 -8.56
C GLN A 674 22.79 3.19 -7.37
N ASP A 675 21.52 3.04 -6.95
CA ASP A 675 21.05 3.69 -5.74
C ASP A 675 21.74 3.12 -4.50
N GLY A 676 22.11 4.00 -3.57
CA GLY A 676 22.60 3.60 -2.26
C GLY A 676 21.45 3.42 -1.27
N LEU A 677 21.66 2.56 -0.28
CA LEU A 677 20.70 2.34 0.79
C LEU A 677 21.13 3.09 2.05
N VAL A 678 20.24 3.92 2.57
CA VAL A 678 20.27 4.41 3.95
C VAL A 678 19.36 3.51 4.78
N HIS A 679 19.95 2.66 5.61
CA HIS A 679 19.18 1.78 6.51
C HIS A 679 18.39 2.62 7.53
N ILE A 680 17.25 2.11 8.04
CA ILE A 680 16.39 2.82 9.00
C ILE A 680 17.16 3.34 10.22
N SER A 681 18.15 2.59 10.73
CA SER A 681 19.01 3.00 11.85
C SER A 681 19.98 4.15 11.50
N SER A 682 20.19 4.43 10.22
CA SER A 682 21.13 5.44 9.70
C SER A 682 20.42 6.68 9.14
N LEU A 683 19.08 6.75 9.23
CA LEU A 683 18.29 7.87 8.75
C LEU A 683 18.32 9.08 9.70
N SER A 684 18.43 8.86 11.01
CA SER A 684 18.42 9.90 12.02
C SER A 684 19.20 9.47 13.26
N ASP A 685 19.61 10.45 14.08
CA ASP A 685 20.20 10.19 15.40
C ASP A 685 19.15 9.74 16.44
N LYS A 686 17.87 9.97 16.16
CA LYS A 686 16.76 9.51 16.98
C LYS A 686 16.25 8.17 16.46
N PHE A 687 15.66 7.38 17.34
CA PHE A 687 14.98 6.16 16.93
C PHE A 687 13.87 6.46 15.91
N VAL A 688 13.92 5.80 14.77
CA VAL A 688 12.96 5.94 13.67
C VAL A 688 12.15 4.65 13.61
N GLU A 689 10.86 4.75 13.79
CA GLU A 689 9.92 3.64 13.68
C GLU A 689 9.47 3.43 12.23
N ASP A 690 9.22 4.53 11.52
CA ASP A 690 8.84 4.53 10.11
C ASP A 690 9.72 5.50 9.32
N PRO A 691 10.51 5.01 8.33
CA PRO A 691 11.35 5.85 7.47
C PRO A 691 10.61 6.99 6.77
N HIS A 692 9.31 6.82 6.46
CA HIS A 692 8.49 7.86 5.81
C HIS A 692 8.23 9.10 6.68
N GLN A 693 8.49 9.01 7.99
CA GLN A 693 8.43 10.18 8.89
C GLN A 693 9.66 11.08 8.76
N VAL A 694 10.77 10.54 8.23
CA VAL A 694 12.05 11.23 8.12
C VAL A 694 12.30 11.71 6.71
N VAL A 695 12.02 10.87 5.70
CA VAL A 695 12.26 11.16 4.28
C VAL A 695 11.10 10.70 3.41
N LYS A 696 10.94 11.36 2.27
CA LYS A 696 9.96 11.02 1.23
C LYS A 696 10.64 10.86 -0.11
N THR A 697 10.03 10.12 -1.02
CA THR A 697 10.49 10.02 -2.40
C THR A 697 10.52 11.41 -3.05
N GLY A 698 11.65 11.75 -3.67
CA GLY A 698 11.90 13.07 -4.25
C GLY A 698 12.62 14.05 -3.30
N ASP A 699 12.78 13.74 -2.01
CA ASP A 699 13.53 14.59 -1.10
C ASP A 699 15.03 14.61 -1.48
N ILE A 700 15.63 15.79 -1.33
CA ILE A 700 17.07 15.97 -1.47
C ILE A 700 17.70 15.84 -0.09
N VAL A 701 18.63 14.90 0.04
CA VAL A 701 19.28 14.57 1.30
C VAL A 701 20.80 14.60 1.16
N LYS A 702 21.47 14.96 2.25
CA LYS A 702 22.93 14.79 2.35
C LYS A 702 23.21 13.44 3.00
N VAL A 703 24.02 12.65 2.31
CA VAL A 703 24.38 11.31 2.76
C VAL A 703 25.89 11.13 2.76
N LYS A 704 26.37 10.28 3.65
CA LYS A 704 27.78 9.87 3.73
C LYS A 704 27.89 8.41 3.33
N VAL A 705 28.86 8.12 2.49
CA VAL A 705 29.18 6.75 2.05
C VAL A 705 29.82 5.99 3.20
N LEU A 706 29.19 4.89 3.62
CA LEU A 706 29.74 3.98 4.65
C LEU A 706 30.58 2.87 4.03
N GLU A 707 30.00 2.18 3.05
CA GLU A 707 30.61 1.01 2.42
C GLU A 707 30.21 0.94 0.95
N VAL A 708 31.12 0.42 0.12
CA VAL A 708 30.89 0.18 -1.32
C VAL A 708 31.31 -1.24 -1.65
N ASP A 709 30.34 -2.07 -2.03
CA ASP A 709 30.57 -3.44 -2.52
C ASP A 709 30.38 -3.48 -4.04
N VAL A 710 31.46 -3.24 -4.76
CA VAL A 710 31.45 -3.17 -6.24
C VAL A 710 31.01 -4.51 -6.88
N PRO A 711 31.49 -5.70 -6.45
CA PRO A 711 31.04 -6.97 -7.00
C PRO A 711 29.54 -7.21 -6.88
N ARG A 712 28.93 -6.78 -5.78
CA ARG A 712 27.50 -6.94 -5.50
C ARG A 712 26.68 -5.73 -5.93
N LYS A 713 27.32 -4.68 -6.42
CA LYS A 713 26.69 -3.40 -6.77
C LYS A 713 25.87 -2.83 -5.62
N ARG A 714 26.45 -2.77 -4.40
CA ARG A 714 25.80 -2.25 -3.21
C ARG A 714 26.55 -1.06 -2.65
N ILE A 715 25.76 -0.06 -2.22
CA ILE A 715 26.28 1.14 -1.59
C ILE A 715 25.51 1.32 -0.29
N ALA A 716 26.21 1.31 0.84
CA ALA A 716 25.65 1.64 2.14
C ALA A 716 25.90 3.11 2.45
N LEU A 717 24.82 3.81 2.80
CA LEU A 717 24.79 5.23 3.08
C LEU A 717 24.28 5.53 4.50
N THR A 718 24.64 6.69 5.04
CA THR A 718 24.06 7.22 6.28
C THR A 718 23.73 8.71 6.10
N MET A 719 22.62 9.14 6.69
CA MET A 719 22.28 10.55 6.84
C MET A 719 22.89 11.16 8.11
N ARG A 720 23.47 10.31 8.98
CA ARG A 720 24.18 10.72 10.20
C ARG A 720 25.63 11.07 9.82
N LEU A 721 25.83 12.34 9.47
CA LEU A 721 27.10 12.81 8.88
C LEU A 721 28.30 12.74 9.86
N ASP A 722 28.04 12.73 11.16
CA ASP A 722 29.06 12.64 12.22
C ASP A 722 29.50 11.19 12.48
N GLU A 723 28.82 10.21 11.92
CA GLU A 723 29.18 8.80 12.06
C GLU A 723 30.52 8.54 11.36
N SER A 724 31.54 8.19 12.14
CA SER A 724 32.85 7.84 11.57
C SER A 724 32.69 6.58 10.71
N ALA A 725 33.33 6.56 9.54
CA ALA A 725 33.52 5.34 8.74
C ALA A 725 34.46 4.40 9.54
N ALA A 726 33.97 3.89 10.66
CA ALA A 726 34.67 2.96 11.50
C ALA A 726 34.61 1.58 10.86
N LYS A 727 35.76 0.94 10.73
CA LYS A 727 35.92 -0.45 10.40
C LYS A 727 34.88 -1.29 11.18
N ASN A 728 33.79 -1.62 10.54
CA ASN A 728 32.88 -2.63 11.06
C ASN A 728 33.38 -3.98 10.53
N ASP A 729 34.29 -4.59 11.32
CA ASP A 729 34.47 -6.03 11.29
C ASP A 729 33.11 -6.69 11.58
N GLY A 730 32.53 -7.27 10.55
CA GLY A 730 31.50 -8.29 10.54
C GLY A 730 30.56 -8.40 11.75
N LYS A 731 29.58 -7.48 11.88
CA LYS A 731 28.40 -7.69 12.74
C LYS A 731 27.16 -6.98 12.18
N PHE A 732 26.69 -7.42 11.05
CA PHE A 732 25.26 -7.32 10.74
C PHE A 732 24.65 -8.62 11.23
N ASP A 733 24.23 -8.63 12.43
CA ASP A 733 23.06 -9.33 12.93
C ASP A 733 23.12 -9.51 14.47
N ARG A 734 21.96 -9.53 15.10
CA ARG A 734 21.67 -9.91 16.50
C ARG A 734 21.62 -8.79 17.53
N THR A 735 20.53 -8.03 17.51
CA THR A 735 19.93 -7.57 18.75
C THR A 735 18.40 -7.52 18.65
N LEU A 736 17.79 -8.66 18.82
CA LEU A 736 16.44 -8.78 19.41
C LEU A 736 16.35 -10.19 19.99
N SER A 737 16.76 -10.27 21.22
CA SER A 737 16.53 -11.33 22.22
C SER A 737 17.81 -11.77 22.91
N ALA A 738 18.05 -11.26 24.11
CA ALA A 738 18.66 -12.07 25.17
C ALA A 738 18.55 -11.37 26.52
N ARG A 739 17.79 -11.94 27.42
CA ARG A 739 18.07 -11.87 28.84
C ARG A 739 19.29 -12.76 29.17
N PRO A 740 20.13 -12.41 30.15
CA PRO A 740 21.40 -13.07 30.34
C PRO A 740 21.22 -14.42 31.03
N ARG A 741 21.91 -15.45 30.55
CA ARG A 741 22.25 -16.65 31.31
C ARG A 741 23.73 -16.99 31.14
N ALA A 742 24.28 -17.52 32.22
CA ALA A 742 25.66 -17.68 32.58
C ALA A 742 26.52 -18.58 31.65
N ASN A 743 27.83 -18.27 31.70
CA ASN A 743 29.01 -19.01 31.28
C ASN A 743 28.89 -20.53 31.22
N THR A 744 29.26 -21.10 30.07
CA THR A 744 30.19 -22.23 30.01
C THR A 744 30.91 -22.26 28.67
N GLN A 745 32.23 -22.39 28.74
CA GLN A 745 33.16 -22.51 27.61
C GLN A 745 32.92 -23.78 26.80
N ARG A 746 32.94 -23.67 25.46
CA ARG A 746 33.55 -24.70 24.59
C ARG A 746 33.69 -24.22 23.13
N GLU A 747 34.93 -24.22 22.70
CA GLU A 747 35.55 -24.56 21.43
C GLU A 747 34.92 -24.19 20.08
N GLU A 748 35.79 -23.55 19.30
CA GLU A 748 35.70 -23.15 17.90
C GLU A 748 35.30 -24.29 16.95
N ARG A 749 34.31 -24.02 16.08
CA ARG A 749 34.32 -24.55 14.71
C ARG A 749 33.67 -23.53 13.77
N SER A 750 34.44 -23.19 12.75
CA SER A 750 34.11 -22.31 11.64
C SER A 750 32.83 -22.71 10.93
N SER A 751 31.86 -21.79 10.81
CA SER A 751 30.82 -21.88 9.79
C SER A 751 30.63 -20.51 9.12
N ARG A 752 30.75 -20.52 7.81
CA ARG A 752 30.54 -19.39 6.90
C ARG A 752 29.11 -18.84 7.10
N GLY A 753 29.02 -17.59 7.54
CA GLY A 753 27.76 -16.88 7.67
C GLY A 753 27.19 -16.49 6.29
N ASN A 754 25.98 -16.91 6.02
CA ASN A 754 25.22 -16.54 4.84
C ASN A 754 24.47 -15.23 5.07
N ASN A 755 24.68 -14.28 4.15
CA ASN A 755 24.00 -12.98 4.12
C ASN A 755 22.64 -13.07 3.40
N ALA A 756 21.57 -13.38 4.16
CA ALA A 756 20.21 -13.52 3.63
C ALA A 756 19.61 -12.21 3.08
N MET A 757 20.05 -11.04 3.56
CA MET A 757 19.58 -9.72 3.07
C MET A 757 20.04 -9.37 1.65
N GLY A 758 21.10 -10.04 1.17
CA GLY A 758 21.75 -9.70 -0.10
C GLY A 758 20.97 -10.04 -1.35
N ASN A 759 20.19 -11.10 -1.32
CA ASN A 759 19.60 -11.66 -2.53
C ASN A 759 18.14 -11.20 -2.78
N ALA A 760 17.36 -10.97 -1.73
CA ALA A 760 16.04 -10.32 -1.86
C ALA A 760 16.13 -8.91 -2.46
N PHE A 761 17.26 -8.27 -2.24
CA PHE A 761 17.56 -6.93 -2.71
C PHE A 761 17.97 -6.88 -4.20
N ALA A 762 18.78 -7.83 -4.63
CA ALA A 762 19.17 -7.94 -6.03
C ALA A 762 18.01 -8.24 -6.97
N ASP A 763 16.98 -8.95 -6.46
CA ASP A 763 15.81 -9.33 -7.24
C ASP A 763 14.73 -8.24 -7.27
N ALA A 764 14.58 -7.44 -6.24
CA ALA A 764 13.75 -6.24 -6.27
C ALA A 764 14.25 -5.24 -7.33
N LEU A 765 15.56 -5.10 -7.46
CA LEU A 765 16.20 -4.23 -8.46
C LEU A 765 16.20 -4.81 -9.88
N LYS A 766 16.29 -6.12 -10.07
CA LYS A 766 16.22 -6.74 -11.41
C LYS A 766 14.82 -6.70 -12.01
N ASN A 767 13.78 -6.75 -11.19
CA ASN A 767 12.40 -6.65 -11.65
C ASN A 767 11.95 -5.19 -11.91
N TRP A 768 12.73 -4.22 -11.46
CA TRP A 768 12.51 -2.80 -11.78
C TRP A 768 13.08 -2.42 -13.16
N LYS A 769 13.89 -3.29 -13.77
CA LYS A 769 14.51 -3.10 -15.10
C LYS A 769 13.89 -3.96 -16.22
N LYS A 770 12.79 -4.63 -15.99
CA LYS A 770 11.98 -5.29 -17.00
C LYS A 770 10.56 -4.67 -16.95
#